data_9f0b8932e553062020e7ad65404f419b
#
_entry.id   9f0b8932e553062020e7ad65404f419b
#
_cell.length_a   1.000
_cell.length_b   1.000
_cell.length_c   1.000
_cell.angle_alpha   90.00
_cell.angle_beta   90.00
_cell.angle_gamma   90.00
#
_symmetry.space_group_name_H-M   'P 1'
#
loop_
_entity.id
_entity.type
_entity.pdbx_description
1 polymer ?
#
loop_
_entity_poly.entity_id
_entity_poly.type
_entity_poly.pdbx_seq_one_letter_code
_entity_poly.pdbx_strand_id
1 'polypeptide(L)'
;MEPRLKDLEKYLDIASNDVRMIGIKGMGGAGKTTLARAVFDRLSAHFEAKSFVENVREVSKASLSGWLSLQQQILSDLLNGQGNNVRGVHEGTNMLKTKLRGRKVMVILDDVDHQEQLEALAGDLNWFNPGSRIIITTRDEQVLIAHRVKWIHDVTLLSDEEAIGLFCKHAFGKDLPIQEYETESLQVIRYAAGLPLTIKVLGSFLCGKDKHEWIDALARLKRIPLKETLEKLELSYESLEDDYKEIFLDVACILKGWDKNKAIRMLESCGFQAITGLRVLGQRSLITFNYKYGFLYLSMHNHIEEMGKNIVRRLHPDEPNKHSRLWIQEEIEDVLASDLGSEATRCISLEVTPDIVFEGLGNMKKLRCLIVDISYDNLDVLVKIDEVSQYFPNALRYLKWSRYPHWCLPKTFQANNLVELDMSESRIKQLWSGGKVLKKLKSIRLCYSKLRTLDLGLTPNLVRLDLSYCNDLVELHVPVGCLKMLTYLNLCECKRLKSVSFIKDLESLEFLNVSGLHLKEFEDIILCHSNSNLQQLDFSENDIENLPSSIGNLHKLVNLSFSWCEKLKSLPGSICSLQHLRVLNLGFSGIEELPEDIGQLECLEELDLTRSNIKHLPDGICKLKHLKTLNLRGCKVCKLPEDVGQIDSLSKLDLTFSKIRDIPPSICKLKHLKELDLSECSELEKLPENLGDLENLNKLTVLYSKIRDVPSSICKLKHLKELELFECSELEKLPENLGDIESLNKLRVTCTKIRDVPSSICKLKHLKELELSKCFELEKLPENLGDLECLIRLRLKGLRKIRDVPSSICKLKHLCWKILMGRVRVNGLELNRVR
;
A
#
# COMPACT_ATOMS: atom_id res chain seq x y z
N MET A 1 -23.32 12.56 3.13
CA MET A 1 -23.35 13.40 1.91
C MET A 1 -22.53 14.67 2.06
N GLU A 2 -22.72 15.44 3.12
CA GLU A 2 -22.03 16.73 3.35
C GLU A 2 -20.48 16.70 3.28
N PRO A 3 -19.77 15.70 3.83
CA PRO A 3 -18.31 15.63 3.69
C PRO A 3 -17.85 15.54 2.25
N ARG A 4 -18.54 14.70 1.43
CA ARG A 4 -18.22 14.50 0.00
C ARG A 4 -18.47 15.76 -0.83
N LEU A 5 -19.53 16.52 -0.49
CA LEU A 5 -19.82 17.80 -1.12
C LEU A 5 -18.70 18.82 -0.84
N LYS A 6 -18.27 18.92 0.42
CA LYS A 6 -17.16 19.82 0.81
C LYS A 6 -15.85 19.49 0.12
N ASP A 7 -15.55 18.22 -0.08
CA ASP A 7 -14.34 17.81 -0.79
C ASP A 7 -14.42 18.18 -2.28
N LEU A 8 -15.58 18.02 -2.90
CA LEU A 8 -15.78 18.38 -4.31
C LEU A 8 -15.78 19.91 -4.51
N GLU A 9 -16.32 20.68 -3.55
CA GLU A 9 -16.32 22.14 -3.55
C GLU A 9 -14.91 22.75 -3.61
N LYS A 10 -13.91 22.07 -3.03
CA LYS A 10 -12.50 22.51 -3.13
C LYS A 10 -11.98 22.51 -4.57
N TYR A 11 -12.42 21.56 -5.40
CA TYR A 11 -12.08 21.50 -6.82
C TYR A 11 -12.89 22.51 -7.64
N LEU A 12 -14.15 22.73 -7.26
CA LEU A 12 -15.05 23.65 -7.94
C LEU A 12 -14.65 25.11 -7.75
N ASP A 13 -14.18 25.50 -6.56
CA ASP A 13 -13.68 26.84 -6.24
C ASP A 13 -14.44 27.95 -7.00
N ILE A 14 -15.68 28.19 -6.59
CA ILE A 14 -16.64 29.08 -7.28
C ILE A 14 -16.15 30.53 -7.33
N ALA A 15 -15.26 30.92 -6.43
CA ALA A 15 -14.67 32.25 -6.38
C ALA A 15 -13.64 32.50 -7.51
N SER A 16 -13.04 31.40 -8.04
CA SER A 16 -12.07 31.52 -9.14
C SER A 16 -12.75 31.81 -10.47
N ASN A 17 -12.17 32.71 -11.25
CA ASN A 17 -12.67 33.12 -12.58
C ASN A 17 -12.17 32.19 -13.71
N ASP A 18 -11.46 31.08 -13.39
CA ASP A 18 -11.04 30.10 -14.40
C ASP A 18 -12.19 29.18 -14.83
N VAL A 19 -12.05 28.54 -15.98
CA VAL A 19 -12.95 27.48 -16.42
C VAL A 19 -12.43 26.16 -15.86
N ARG A 20 -13.28 25.39 -15.18
CA ARG A 20 -12.89 24.08 -14.64
C ARG A 20 -13.77 22.94 -15.15
N MET A 21 -13.10 21.89 -15.63
CA MET A 21 -13.70 20.58 -15.84
C MET A 21 -13.32 19.67 -14.69
N ILE A 22 -14.32 19.07 -14.03
CA ILE A 22 -14.15 18.17 -12.88
C ILE A 22 -14.77 16.83 -13.22
N GLY A 23 -13.95 15.76 -13.13
CA GLY A 23 -14.40 14.40 -13.29
C GLY A 23 -14.81 13.79 -11.94
N ILE A 24 -15.96 13.15 -11.88
CA ILE A 24 -16.42 12.34 -10.75
C ILE A 24 -16.39 10.88 -11.19
N LYS A 25 -15.41 10.11 -10.72
CA LYS A 25 -15.28 8.70 -11.07
C LYS A 25 -15.68 7.75 -9.93
N GLY A 26 -15.93 6.49 -10.25
CA GLY A 26 -16.19 5.43 -9.30
C GLY A 26 -16.99 4.30 -9.89
N MET A 27 -17.11 3.18 -9.17
CA MET A 27 -17.84 2.00 -9.61
C MET A 27 -19.34 2.27 -9.82
N GLY A 28 -20.03 1.34 -10.53
CA GLY A 28 -21.47 1.38 -10.68
C GLY A 28 -22.19 1.37 -9.33
N GLY A 29 -23.19 2.23 -9.16
CA GLY A 29 -23.97 2.28 -7.90
C GLY A 29 -23.32 3.02 -6.73
N ALA A 30 -22.12 3.58 -6.89
CA ALA A 30 -21.41 4.32 -5.83
C ALA A 30 -22.01 5.70 -5.49
N GLY A 31 -23.00 6.17 -6.26
CA GLY A 31 -23.69 7.43 -5.99
C GLY A 31 -23.12 8.65 -6.72
N LYS A 32 -22.36 8.48 -7.81
CA LYS A 32 -21.82 9.57 -8.64
C LYS A 32 -22.89 10.58 -9.10
N THR A 33 -23.95 10.09 -9.73
CA THR A 33 -25.09 10.89 -10.17
C THR A 33 -25.74 11.64 -9.03
N THR A 34 -25.91 10.97 -7.87
CA THR A 34 -26.48 11.58 -6.65
C THR A 34 -25.60 12.73 -6.14
N LEU A 35 -24.28 12.53 -6.15
CA LEU A 35 -23.33 13.56 -5.74
C LEU A 35 -23.34 14.75 -6.72
N ALA A 36 -23.32 14.47 -8.04
CA ALA A 36 -23.41 15.50 -9.08
C ALA A 36 -24.72 16.30 -8.98
N ARG A 37 -25.84 15.62 -8.71
CA ARG A 37 -27.16 16.26 -8.49
C ARG A 37 -27.12 17.16 -7.27
N ALA A 38 -26.60 16.70 -6.15
CA ALA A 38 -26.50 17.48 -4.92
C ALA A 38 -25.64 18.75 -5.09
N VAL A 39 -24.54 18.66 -5.88
CA VAL A 39 -23.73 19.82 -6.26
C VAL A 39 -24.53 20.78 -7.15
N PHE A 40 -25.25 20.25 -8.14
CA PHE A 40 -26.07 21.06 -9.04
C PHE A 40 -27.14 21.84 -8.27
N ASP A 41 -27.87 21.17 -7.39
CA ASP A 41 -28.94 21.80 -6.60
C ASP A 41 -28.40 22.90 -5.68
N ARG A 42 -27.21 22.69 -5.11
CA ARG A 42 -26.59 23.64 -4.18
C ARG A 42 -25.95 24.84 -4.86
N LEU A 43 -25.30 24.66 -6.00
CA LEU A 43 -24.42 25.66 -6.60
C LEU A 43 -24.96 26.30 -7.89
N SER A 44 -25.97 25.70 -8.54
CA SER A 44 -26.44 26.16 -9.84
C SER A 44 -26.99 27.60 -9.84
N ALA A 45 -27.41 28.12 -8.69
CA ALA A 45 -27.85 29.51 -8.54
C ALA A 45 -26.75 30.58 -8.77
N HIS A 46 -25.47 30.18 -8.72
CA HIS A 46 -24.32 31.08 -8.97
C HIS A 46 -23.96 31.22 -10.45
N PHE A 47 -24.72 30.58 -11.35
CA PHE A 47 -24.46 30.56 -12.78
C PHE A 47 -25.60 31.17 -13.57
N GLU A 48 -25.30 31.82 -14.67
CA GLU A 48 -26.29 32.51 -15.55
C GLU A 48 -27.15 31.51 -16.31
N ALA A 49 -26.58 30.36 -16.66
CA ALA A 49 -27.33 29.27 -17.26
C ALA A 49 -26.79 27.91 -16.75
N LYS A 50 -27.66 26.91 -16.76
CA LYS A 50 -27.33 25.59 -16.18
C LYS A 50 -27.99 24.48 -16.96
N SER A 51 -27.31 23.34 -17.10
CA SER A 51 -27.85 22.13 -17.73
C SER A 51 -27.38 20.88 -16.99
N PHE A 52 -28.30 19.94 -16.78
CA PHE A 52 -28.00 18.62 -16.24
C PHE A 52 -28.42 17.56 -17.26
N VAL A 53 -27.43 16.96 -17.92
CA VAL A 53 -27.65 15.97 -18.97
C VAL A 53 -27.48 14.57 -18.37
N GLU A 54 -28.59 13.86 -18.23
CA GLU A 54 -28.60 12.50 -17.63
C GLU A 54 -28.32 11.42 -18.67
N ASN A 55 -27.70 10.31 -18.21
CA ASN A 55 -27.56 9.06 -18.98
C ASN A 55 -26.94 9.24 -20.36
N VAL A 56 -25.88 10.06 -20.47
CA VAL A 56 -25.21 10.36 -21.76
C VAL A 56 -24.86 9.09 -22.51
N ARG A 57 -24.37 8.06 -21.81
CA ARG A 57 -24.02 6.76 -22.39
C ARG A 57 -25.20 6.07 -23.08
N GLU A 58 -26.35 5.98 -22.42
CA GLU A 58 -27.51 5.26 -22.95
C GLU A 58 -28.13 6.00 -24.12
N VAL A 59 -28.28 7.32 -23.99
CA VAL A 59 -28.88 8.16 -25.01
C VAL A 59 -28.03 8.20 -26.27
N SER A 60 -26.69 8.31 -26.14
CA SER A 60 -25.79 8.34 -27.29
C SER A 60 -25.70 7.02 -28.05
N LYS A 61 -25.88 5.87 -27.38
CA LYS A 61 -25.87 4.54 -28.01
C LYS A 61 -27.16 4.20 -28.75
N ALA A 62 -28.27 4.82 -28.39
CA ALA A 62 -29.57 4.46 -28.95
C ALA A 62 -29.71 4.75 -30.44
N SER A 63 -29.13 5.84 -30.96
CA SER A 63 -29.12 6.23 -32.38
C SER A 63 -28.35 7.52 -32.64
N LEU A 64 -28.10 7.87 -33.93
CA LEU A 64 -27.59 9.18 -34.32
C LEU A 64 -28.48 10.35 -33.83
N SER A 65 -29.79 10.10 -33.66
CA SER A 65 -30.71 11.05 -33.04
C SER A 65 -30.46 11.27 -31.55
N GLY A 66 -29.82 10.32 -30.84
CA GLY A 66 -29.48 10.47 -29.43
C GLY A 66 -28.44 11.59 -29.20
N TRP A 67 -27.44 11.67 -30.03
CA TRP A 67 -26.44 12.75 -29.97
C TRP A 67 -27.07 14.13 -30.16
N LEU A 68 -27.97 14.25 -31.16
CA LEU A 68 -28.71 15.49 -31.41
C LEU A 68 -29.61 15.86 -30.21
N SER A 69 -30.30 14.87 -29.63
CA SER A 69 -31.13 15.07 -28.45
C SER A 69 -30.32 15.65 -27.25
N LEU A 70 -29.12 15.10 -26.98
CA LEU A 70 -28.25 15.60 -25.91
C LEU A 70 -27.80 17.05 -26.16
N GLN A 71 -27.40 17.37 -27.40
CA GLN A 71 -27.02 18.73 -27.79
C GLN A 71 -28.21 19.69 -27.72
N GLN A 72 -29.38 19.30 -28.20
CA GLN A 72 -30.62 20.08 -28.14
C GLN A 72 -31.03 20.36 -26.70
N GLN A 73 -30.88 19.37 -25.79
CA GLN A 73 -31.15 19.56 -24.36
C GLN A 73 -30.29 20.68 -23.79
N ILE A 74 -28.97 20.61 -23.98
CA ILE A 74 -28.05 21.64 -23.47
C ILE A 74 -28.44 23.01 -24.05
N LEU A 75 -28.64 23.11 -25.38
CA LEU A 75 -29.02 24.35 -26.03
C LEU A 75 -30.34 24.91 -25.50
N SER A 76 -31.35 24.08 -25.30
CA SER A 76 -32.64 24.47 -24.74
C SER A 76 -32.52 25.01 -23.33
N ASP A 77 -31.73 24.32 -22.48
CA ASP A 77 -31.47 24.73 -21.10
C ASP A 77 -30.70 26.09 -21.05
N LEU A 78 -29.76 26.31 -21.97
CA LEU A 78 -28.99 27.54 -22.05
C LEU A 78 -29.79 28.72 -22.58
N LEU A 79 -30.80 28.49 -23.43
CA LEU A 79 -31.60 29.49 -24.13
C LEU A 79 -33.01 29.68 -23.53
N ASN A 80 -33.30 29.15 -22.33
CA ASN A 80 -34.59 29.21 -21.65
C ASN A 80 -35.77 28.78 -22.54
N GLY A 81 -35.59 27.66 -23.25
CA GLY A 81 -36.65 27.03 -24.02
C GLY A 81 -36.81 27.54 -25.47
N GLN A 82 -36.01 28.51 -25.91
CA GLN A 82 -35.93 28.90 -27.32
C GLN A 82 -35.04 27.91 -28.09
N GLY A 83 -35.59 26.74 -28.39
CA GLY A 83 -34.90 25.66 -29.09
C GLY A 83 -34.60 26.01 -30.54
N ASN A 84 -33.34 26.07 -30.92
CA ASN A 84 -32.92 26.02 -32.30
C ASN A 84 -32.95 24.59 -32.81
N ASN A 85 -33.59 24.35 -33.94
CA ASN A 85 -33.62 23.02 -34.58
C ASN A 85 -32.22 22.68 -35.13
N VAL A 86 -31.48 21.81 -34.45
CA VAL A 86 -30.17 21.33 -34.89
C VAL A 86 -30.38 20.21 -35.89
N ARG A 87 -29.81 20.33 -37.09
CA ARG A 87 -30.01 19.36 -38.20
C ARG A 87 -28.93 18.28 -38.23
N GLY A 88 -27.83 18.44 -37.50
CA GLY A 88 -26.72 17.48 -37.48
C GLY A 88 -25.78 17.69 -36.27
N VAL A 89 -25.08 16.63 -35.83
CA VAL A 89 -24.20 16.65 -34.65
C VAL A 89 -23.11 17.74 -34.78
N HIS A 90 -22.52 17.90 -35.96
CA HIS A 90 -21.49 18.90 -36.17
C HIS A 90 -22.01 20.33 -36.06
N GLU A 91 -23.23 20.60 -36.58
CA GLU A 91 -23.91 21.89 -36.43
C GLU A 91 -24.21 22.16 -34.96
N GLY A 92 -24.72 21.15 -34.22
CA GLY A 92 -24.97 21.24 -32.79
C GLY A 92 -23.71 21.55 -31.98
N THR A 93 -22.60 20.91 -32.29
CA THR A 93 -21.28 21.20 -31.67
C THR A 93 -20.86 22.66 -31.87
N ASN A 94 -21.00 23.20 -33.09
CA ASN A 94 -20.66 24.58 -33.40
C ASN A 94 -21.59 25.60 -32.70
N MET A 95 -22.87 25.25 -32.57
CA MET A 95 -23.85 26.08 -31.85
C MET A 95 -23.54 26.09 -30.34
N LEU A 96 -23.25 24.93 -29.73
CA LEU A 96 -22.83 24.84 -28.34
C LEU A 96 -21.61 25.70 -28.07
N LYS A 97 -20.55 25.54 -28.87
CA LYS A 97 -19.33 26.36 -28.79
C LYS A 97 -19.59 27.85 -28.83
N THR A 98 -20.54 28.30 -29.64
CA THR A 98 -20.89 29.72 -29.77
C THR A 98 -21.67 30.22 -28.56
N LYS A 99 -22.66 29.44 -28.09
CA LYS A 99 -23.57 29.87 -27.03
C LYS A 99 -22.95 29.75 -25.62
N LEU A 100 -22.05 28.80 -25.40
CA LEU A 100 -21.36 28.62 -24.13
C LEU A 100 -20.34 29.72 -23.82
N ARG A 101 -19.79 30.36 -24.85
CA ARG A 101 -18.86 31.51 -24.70
C ARG A 101 -19.50 32.78 -24.14
N GLY A 102 -20.81 32.92 -24.30
CA GLY A 102 -21.53 34.16 -23.95
C GLY A 102 -21.99 34.23 -22.50
N ARG A 103 -21.89 33.18 -21.72
CA ARG A 103 -22.49 33.08 -20.38
C ARG A 103 -21.65 32.27 -19.43
N LYS A 104 -21.65 32.60 -18.13
CA LYS A 104 -21.11 31.77 -17.05
C LYS A 104 -22.06 30.60 -16.78
N VAL A 105 -21.63 29.40 -17.14
CA VAL A 105 -22.51 28.22 -17.13
C VAL A 105 -22.07 27.12 -16.16
N MET A 106 -23.04 26.35 -15.68
CA MET A 106 -22.82 25.06 -15.01
C MET A 106 -23.41 23.94 -15.85
N VAL A 107 -22.56 23.03 -16.33
CA VAL A 107 -22.99 21.88 -17.15
C VAL A 107 -22.58 20.60 -16.44
N ILE A 108 -23.55 19.68 -16.28
CA ILE A 108 -23.29 18.34 -15.78
C ILE A 108 -23.57 17.33 -16.88
N LEU A 109 -22.57 16.47 -17.17
CA LEU A 109 -22.68 15.35 -18.10
C LEU A 109 -22.60 14.05 -17.31
N ASP A 110 -23.74 13.36 -17.17
CA ASP A 110 -23.82 12.17 -16.31
C ASP A 110 -23.66 10.86 -17.08
N ASP A 111 -22.90 9.93 -16.50
CA ASP A 111 -22.58 8.58 -17.02
C ASP A 111 -21.92 8.57 -18.41
N VAL A 112 -20.88 9.39 -18.59
CA VAL A 112 -20.06 9.44 -19.81
C VAL A 112 -19.16 8.21 -19.87
N ASP A 113 -19.08 7.52 -21.05
CA ASP A 113 -18.25 6.32 -21.24
C ASP A 113 -17.32 6.36 -22.46
N HIS A 114 -17.41 7.39 -23.31
CA HIS A 114 -16.57 7.58 -24.48
C HIS A 114 -16.07 9.03 -24.63
N GLN A 115 -14.85 9.20 -25.13
CA GLN A 115 -14.25 10.52 -25.36
C GLN A 115 -15.06 11.36 -26.38
N GLU A 116 -15.58 10.74 -27.43
CA GLU A 116 -16.39 11.38 -28.46
C GLU A 116 -17.62 12.11 -27.87
N GLN A 117 -18.19 11.58 -26.76
CA GLN A 117 -19.29 12.23 -26.06
C GLN A 117 -18.86 13.57 -25.49
N LEU A 118 -17.67 13.64 -24.92
CA LEU A 118 -17.10 14.90 -24.41
C LEU A 118 -16.75 15.85 -25.54
N GLU A 119 -16.17 15.36 -26.63
CA GLU A 119 -15.84 16.17 -27.82
C GLU A 119 -17.09 16.82 -28.45
N ALA A 120 -18.23 16.13 -28.46
CA ALA A 120 -19.47 16.62 -29.00
C ALA A 120 -20.23 17.59 -28.07
N LEU A 121 -20.09 17.45 -26.73
CA LEU A 121 -20.91 18.17 -25.74
C LEU A 121 -20.12 19.23 -24.95
N ALA A 122 -18.80 19.03 -24.74
CA ALA A 122 -17.95 19.91 -23.95
C ALA A 122 -16.48 19.82 -24.40
N GLY A 123 -16.21 19.94 -25.71
CA GLY A 123 -14.97 19.55 -26.37
C GLY A 123 -13.69 20.22 -25.86
N ASP A 124 -13.73 21.50 -25.45
CA ASP A 124 -12.55 22.22 -24.99
C ASP A 124 -12.92 23.30 -23.96
N LEU A 125 -12.00 23.61 -23.02
CA LEU A 125 -12.20 24.69 -22.04
C LEU A 125 -12.48 26.05 -22.70
N ASN A 126 -11.94 26.28 -23.90
CA ASN A 126 -12.15 27.52 -24.67
C ASN A 126 -13.59 27.70 -25.19
N TRP A 127 -14.44 26.68 -25.04
CA TRP A 127 -15.87 26.83 -25.38
C TRP A 127 -16.64 27.62 -24.34
N PHE A 128 -16.09 27.74 -23.13
CA PHE A 128 -16.80 28.24 -21.96
C PHE A 128 -16.32 29.62 -21.55
N ASN A 129 -17.26 30.43 -21.02
CA ASN A 129 -16.95 31.72 -20.44
C ASN A 129 -16.18 31.55 -19.10
N PRO A 130 -15.23 32.45 -18.77
CA PRO A 130 -14.56 32.45 -17.47
C PRO A 130 -15.52 32.27 -16.29
N GLY A 131 -15.14 31.49 -15.28
CA GLY A 131 -15.97 31.15 -14.13
C GLY A 131 -16.96 29.99 -14.34
N SER A 132 -17.03 29.41 -15.56
CA SER A 132 -17.88 28.25 -15.84
C SER A 132 -17.35 26.96 -15.17
N ARG A 133 -18.25 26.02 -14.86
CA ARG A 133 -17.96 24.71 -14.23
C ARG A 133 -18.62 23.60 -15.01
N ILE A 134 -17.83 22.63 -15.40
CA ILE A 134 -18.27 21.43 -16.11
C ILE A 134 -17.98 20.22 -15.24
N ILE A 135 -19.02 19.44 -14.90
CA ILE A 135 -18.90 18.24 -14.09
C ILE A 135 -19.21 17.04 -14.95
N ILE A 136 -18.35 16.05 -14.94
CA ILE A 136 -18.46 14.84 -15.75
C ILE A 136 -18.49 13.65 -14.80
N THR A 137 -19.55 12.86 -14.81
CA THR A 137 -19.51 11.59 -14.08
C THR A 137 -19.20 10.43 -15.01
N THR A 138 -18.36 9.51 -14.57
CA THR A 138 -17.94 8.35 -15.36
C THR A 138 -17.59 7.15 -14.50
N ARG A 139 -17.61 5.97 -15.10
CA ARG A 139 -17.05 4.74 -14.53
C ARG A 139 -15.64 4.46 -15.05
N ASP A 140 -15.20 5.19 -16.07
CA ASP A 140 -13.93 5.03 -16.75
C ASP A 140 -13.05 6.28 -16.63
N GLU A 141 -12.04 6.21 -15.78
CA GLU A 141 -11.08 7.29 -15.60
C GLU A 141 -10.33 7.66 -16.88
N GLN A 142 -10.13 6.69 -17.79
CA GLN A 142 -9.40 6.93 -19.03
C GLN A 142 -10.09 7.98 -19.92
N VAL A 143 -11.42 8.05 -19.89
CA VAL A 143 -12.20 9.09 -20.62
C VAL A 143 -11.84 10.49 -20.13
N LEU A 144 -11.68 10.65 -18.80
CA LEU A 144 -11.28 11.94 -18.20
C LEU A 144 -9.83 12.28 -18.53
N ILE A 145 -8.93 11.30 -18.46
CA ILE A 145 -7.50 11.48 -18.78
C ILE A 145 -7.32 11.85 -20.26
N ALA A 146 -7.98 11.13 -21.16
CA ALA A 146 -7.92 11.39 -22.61
C ALA A 146 -8.44 12.79 -22.96
N HIS A 147 -9.47 13.27 -22.26
CA HIS A 147 -10.02 14.62 -22.39
C HIS A 147 -9.25 15.68 -21.58
N ARG A 148 -8.10 15.33 -20.97
CA ARG A 148 -7.20 16.21 -20.20
C ARG A 148 -7.88 16.90 -19.01
N VAL A 149 -8.87 16.23 -18.38
CA VAL A 149 -9.51 16.72 -17.17
C VAL A 149 -8.50 16.75 -16.02
N LYS A 150 -8.26 17.92 -15.47
CA LYS A 150 -7.22 18.14 -14.45
C LYS A 150 -7.63 17.69 -13.06
N TRP A 151 -8.89 17.87 -12.70
CA TRP A 151 -9.42 17.57 -11.37
C TRP A 151 -10.32 16.34 -11.44
N ILE A 152 -9.87 15.24 -10.84
CA ILE A 152 -10.60 13.97 -10.80
C ILE A 152 -10.88 13.62 -9.34
N HIS A 153 -12.17 13.51 -9.01
CA HIS A 153 -12.65 13.10 -7.69
C HIS A 153 -13.10 11.64 -7.72
N ASP A 154 -12.53 10.82 -6.85
CA ASP A 154 -12.95 9.42 -6.69
C ASP A 154 -14.03 9.34 -5.60
N VAL A 155 -15.20 8.82 -5.94
CA VAL A 155 -16.33 8.73 -5.00
C VAL A 155 -16.08 7.65 -3.97
N THR A 156 -15.90 8.06 -2.73
CA THR A 156 -15.78 7.13 -1.60
C THR A 156 -17.12 6.47 -1.27
N LEU A 157 -17.09 5.18 -0.94
CA LEU A 157 -18.27 4.46 -0.47
C LEU A 157 -18.74 4.99 0.90
N LEU A 158 -19.97 4.64 1.28
CA LEU A 158 -20.53 5.09 2.56
C LEU A 158 -19.79 4.44 3.74
N SER A 159 -19.58 5.22 4.81
CA SER A 159 -19.20 4.66 6.10
C SER A 159 -20.36 3.83 6.69
N ASP A 160 -20.06 2.98 7.68
CA ASP A 160 -21.09 2.17 8.33
C ASP A 160 -22.22 3.03 8.92
N GLU A 161 -21.89 4.20 9.48
CA GLU A 161 -22.87 5.15 10.02
C GLU A 161 -23.76 5.75 8.93
N GLU A 162 -23.18 6.17 7.81
CA GLU A 162 -23.94 6.69 6.66
C GLU A 162 -24.78 5.59 6.00
N ALA A 163 -24.26 4.38 5.94
CA ALA A 163 -24.89 3.21 5.38
C ALA A 163 -26.13 2.80 6.20
N ILE A 164 -26.01 2.79 7.54
CA ILE A 164 -27.14 2.54 8.45
C ILE A 164 -28.24 3.58 8.24
N GLY A 165 -27.89 4.87 8.24
CA GLY A 165 -28.89 5.93 8.02
C GLY A 165 -29.62 5.81 6.69
N LEU A 166 -28.90 5.53 5.58
CA LEU A 166 -29.52 5.31 4.27
C LEU A 166 -30.40 4.07 4.26
N PHE A 167 -29.95 2.97 4.85
CA PHE A 167 -30.71 1.73 4.95
C PHE A 167 -32.01 1.92 5.71
N CYS A 168 -31.95 2.48 6.92
CA CYS A 168 -33.09 2.70 7.78
C CYS A 168 -34.15 3.59 7.13
N LYS A 169 -33.71 4.60 6.36
CA LYS A 169 -34.61 5.46 5.59
C LYS A 169 -35.44 4.68 4.57
N HIS A 170 -34.83 3.70 3.90
CA HIS A 170 -35.50 2.87 2.89
C HIS A 170 -36.30 1.70 3.50
N ALA A 171 -35.79 1.10 4.61
CA ALA A 171 -36.46 -0.05 5.25
C ALA A 171 -37.57 0.36 6.21
N PHE A 172 -37.40 1.46 6.93
CA PHE A 172 -38.32 1.85 8.03
C PHE A 172 -38.88 3.27 7.87
N GLY A 173 -38.44 4.05 6.88
CA GLY A 173 -38.82 5.46 6.75
C GLY A 173 -38.25 6.36 7.88
N LYS A 174 -37.25 5.91 8.62
CA LYS A 174 -36.62 6.56 9.77
C LYS A 174 -35.08 6.57 9.60
N ASP A 175 -34.38 7.42 10.36
CA ASP A 175 -32.93 7.52 10.29
C ASP A 175 -32.17 6.49 11.17
N LEU A 176 -32.88 5.79 12.07
CA LEU A 176 -32.30 4.80 13.00
C LEU A 176 -33.04 3.46 12.89
N PRO A 177 -32.31 2.34 13.13
CA PRO A 177 -32.90 1.00 13.10
C PRO A 177 -33.93 0.85 14.24
N ILE A 178 -34.99 0.04 13.97
CA ILE A 178 -35.92 -0.40 15.00
C ILE A 178 -35.20 -1.43 15.86
N GLN A 179 -35.29 -1.33 17.16
CA GLN A 179 -34.50 -2.12 18.15
C GLN A 179 -34.58 -3.63 17.90
N GLU A 180 -35.71 -4.14 17.42
CA GLU A 180 -35.93 -5.56 17.12
C GLU A 180 -35.16 -6.06 15.88
N TYR A 181 -34.73 -5.16 14.97
CA TYR A 181 -34.04 -5.45 13.69
C TYR A 181 -32.59 -4.97 13.63
N GLU A 182 -32.00 -4.56 14.76
CA GLU A 182 -30.68 -3.96 14.80
C GLU A 182 -29.60 -4.93 14.30
N THR A 183 -29.64 -6.19 14.75
CA THR A 183 -28.68 -7.24 14.38
C THR A 183 -28.73 -7.54 12.87
N GLU A 184 -29.92 -7.70 12.32
CA GLU A 184 -30.17 -8.00 10.92
C GLU A 184 -29.79 -6.79 10.04
N SER A 185 -30.09 -5.58 10.50
CA SER A 185 -29.67 -4.34 9.83
C SER A 185 -28.13 -4.26 9.71
N LEU A 186 -27.40 -4.58 10.76
CA LEU A 186 -25.93 -4.63 10.71
C LEU A 186 -25.39 -5.70 9.74
N GLN A 187 -26.07 -6.85 9.60
CA GLN A 187 -25.71 -7.86 8.61
C GLN A 187 -25.92 -7.36 7.19
N VAL A 188 -27.03 -6.64 6.93
CA VAL A 188 -27.30 -5.98 5.63
C VAL A 188 -26.18 -4.99 5.29
N ILE A 189 -25.78 -4.15 6.24
CA ILE A 189 -24.73 -3.14 6.03
C ILE A 189 -23.40 -3.80 5.71
N ARG A 190 -23.01 -4.85 6.44
CA ARG A 190 -21.79 -5.62 6.14
C ARG A 190 -21.83 -6.25 4.75
N TYR A 191 -22.96 -6.83 4.35
CA TYR A 191 -23.14 -7.37 3.00
C TYR A 191 -23.03 -6.28 1.94
N ALA A 192 -23.67 -5.13 2.14
CA ALA A 192 -23.66 -4.02 1.19
C ALA A 192 -22.27 -3.36 1.05
N ALA A 193 -21.39 -3.52 2.05
CA ALA A 193 -20.00 -3.01 2.05
C ALA A 193 -19.91 -1.52 1.63
N GLY A 194 -20.84 -0.71 2.09
CA GLY A 194 -20.89 0.73 1.81
C GLY A 194 -21.42 1.13 0.43
N LEU A 195 -21.90 0.18 -0.41
CA LEU A 195 -22.41 0.49 -1.75
C LEU A 195 -23.86 1.05 -1.68
N PRO A 196 -24.08 2.34 -2.03
CA PRO A 196 -25.42 2.96 -1.88
C PRO A 196 -26.52 2.23 -2.63
N LEU A 197 -26.24 1.74 -3.84
CA LEU A 197 -27.21 1.00 -4.64
C LEU A 197 -27.71 -0.25 -3.91
N THR A 198 -26.80 -1.08 -3.40
CA THR A 198 -27.13 -2.31 -2.68
C THR A 198 -27.91 -2.01 -1.41
N ILE A 199 -27.52 -0.97 -0.67
CA ILE A 199 -28.23 -0.53 0.55
C ILE A 199 -29.66 -0.12 0.23
N LYS A 200 -29.87 0.67 -0.83
CA LYS A 200 -31.20 1.11 -1.28
C LYS A 200 -32.06 -0.07 -1.71
N VAL A 201 -31.53 -0.97 -2.54
CA VAL A 201 -32.25 -2.14 -3.05
C VAL A 201 -32.64 -3.05 -1.89
N LEU A 202 -31.74 -3.34 -0.97
CA LEU A 202 -32.04 -4.19 0.20
C LEU A 202 -33.03 -3.52 1.16
N GLY A 203 -32.85 -2.23 1.44
CA GLY A 203 -33.78 -1.49 2.30
C GLY A 203 -35.19 -1.52 1.75
N SER A 204 -35.36 -1.29 0.44
CA SER A 204 -36.67 -1.35 -0.21
C SER A 204 -37.24 -2.78 -0.27
N PHE A 205 -36.40 -3.79 -0.49
CA PHE A 205 -36.79 -5.21 -0.54
C PHE A 205 -37.24 -5.73 0.83
N LEU A 206 -36.62 -5.29 1.92
CA LEU A 206 -36.89 -5.73 3.28
C LEU A 206 -37.98 -4.88 3.97
N CYS A 207 -38.38 -3.76 3.37
CA CYS A 207 -39.44 -2.91 3.88
C CYS A 207 -40.76 -3.67 4.02
N GLY A 208 -41.42 -3.57 5.19
CA GLY A 208 -42.69 -4.21 5.47
C GLY A 208 -42.65 -5.72 5.70
N LYS A 209 -41.50 -6.35 5.70
CA LYS A 209 -41.27 -7.78 5.99
C LYS A 209 -41.08 -8.03 7.48
N ASP A 210 -41.49 -9.21 7.93
CA ASP A 210 -41.26 -9.65 9.30
C ASP A 210 -39.81 -10.12 9.51
N LYS A 211 -39.41 -10.38 10.77
CA LYS A 211 -38.07 -10.76 11.15
C LYS A 211 -37.61 -12.11 10.58
N HIS A 212 -38.55 -13.07 10.43
CA HIS A 212 -38.25 -14.38 9.84
C HIS A 212 -37.93 -14.24 8.35
N GLU A 213 -38.72 -13.45 7.63
CA GLU A 213 -38.46 -13.13 6.23
C GLU A 213 -37.13 -12.41 6.01
N TRP A 214 -36.69 -11.55 6.97
CA TRP A 214 -35.39 -10.91 6.92
C TRP A 214 -34.25 -11.93 7.04
N ILE A 215 -34.36 -12.85 8.00
CA ILE A 215 -33.37 -13.91 8.23
C ILE A 215 -33.24 -14.80 6.98
N ASP A 216 -34.38 -15.21 6.40
CA ASP A 216 -34.42 -16.02 5.17
C ASP A 216 -33.81 -15.27 3.98
N ALA A 217 -34.14 -13.99 3.82
CA ALA A 217 -33.57 -13.15 2.78
C ALA A 217 -32.04 -13.03 2.91
N LEU A 218 -31.51 -12.79 4.13
CA LEU A 218 -30.08 -12.71 4.40
C LEU A 218 -29.38 -14.06 4.17
N ALA A 219 -30.01 -15.18 4.54
CA ALA A 219 -29.47 -16.52 4.26
C ALA A 219 -29.39 -16.81 2.75
N ARG A 220 -30.42 -16.37 1.99
CA ARG A 220 -30.42 -16.48 0.53
C ARG A 220 -29.33 -15.65 -0.12
N LEU A 221 -29.10 -14.42 0.34
CA LEU A 221 -28.08 -13.51 -0.22
C LEU A 221 -26.67 -14.08 -0.13
N LYS A 222 -26.36 -14.93 0.85
CA LYS A 222 -25.07 -15.63 0.96
C LYS A 222 -24.82 -16.60 -0.20
N ARG A 223 -25.87 -17.09 -0.85
CA ARG A 223 -25.81 -18.06 -1.96
C ARG A 223 -26.13 -17.42 -3.32
N ILE A 224 -27.09 -16.50 -3.34
CA ILE A 224 -27.61 -15.88 -4.58
C ILE A 224 -27.56 -14.36 -4.43
N PRO A 225 -26.57 -13.70 -5.07
CA PRO A 225 -26.43 -12.24 -5.02
C PRO A 225 -27.64 -11.51 -5.64
N LEU A 226 -27.79 -10.23 -5.30
CA LEU A 226 -28.87 -9.38 -5.84
C LEU A 226 -28.69 -9.13 -7.34
N LYS A 227 -29.61 -9.61 -8.14
CA LYS A 227 -29.61 -9.48 -9.59
C LYS A 227 -29.49 -8.03 -10.06
N GLU A 228 -30.29 -7.11 -9.51
CA GLU A 228 -30.27 -5.69 -9.89
C GLU A 228 -28.91 -5.02 -9.64
N THR A 229 -28.25 -5.36 -8.53
CA THR A 229 -26.90 -4.84 -8.24
C THR A 229 -25.89 -5.39 -9.24
N LEU A 230 -25.91 -6.70 -9.51
CA LEU A 230 -24.98 -7.34 -10.44
C LEU A 230 -25.14 -6.79 -11.86
N GLU A 231 -26.36 -6.67 -12.39
CA GLU A 231 -26.62 -6.14 -13.73
C GLU A 231 -26.03 -4.74 -13.94
N LYS A 232 -26.14 -3.86 -12.94
CA LYS A 232 -25.56 -2.50 -13.04
C LYS A 232 -24.04 -2.49 -12.96
N LEU A 233 -23.43 -3.42 -12.24
CA LEU A 233 -21.98 -3.56 -12.19
C LEU A 233 -21.44 -4.20 -13.48
N GLU A 234 -22.16 -5.18 -14.03
CA GLU A 234 -21.78 -5.93 -15.24
C GLU A 234 -21.62 -5.04 -16.48
N LEU A 235 -22.28 -3.89 -16.55
CA LEU A 235 -22.09 -2.91 -17.61
C LEU A 235 -20.61 -2.46 -17.77
N SER A 236 -19.87 -2.38 -16.67
CA SER A 236 -18.44 -2.05 -16.72
C SER A 236 -17.57 -3.21 -17.20
N TYR A 237 -17.98 -4.46 -16.91
CA TYR A 237 -17.33 -5.67 -17.41
C TYR A 237 -17.61 -5.91 -18.90
N GLU A 238 -18.86 -5.75 -19.33
CA GLU A 238 -19.27 -5.97 -20.73
C GLU A 238 -18.53 -5.04 -21.71
N SER A 239 -18.15 -3.85 -21.26
CA SER A 239 -17.40 -2.87 -22.06
C SER A 239 -15.90 -3.18 -22.16
N LEU A 240 -15.40 -4.25 -21.52
CA LEU A 240 -14.01 -4.68 -21.61
C LEU A 240 -13.78 -5.50 -22.89
N GLU A 241 -12.54 -5.43 -23.40
CA GLU A 241 -12.05 -6.36 -24.40
C GLU A 241 -11.92 -7.78 -23.80
N ASP A 242 -11.95 -8.81 -24.65
CA ASP A 242 -12.01 -10.21 -24.20
C ASP A 242 -10.82 -10.61 -23.31
N ASP A 243 -9.62 -10.15 -23.64
CA ASP A 243 -8.43 -10.40 -22.81
C ASP A 243 -8.56 -9.78 -21.40
N TYR A 244 -9.11 -8.57 -21.32
CA TYR A 244 -9.33 -7.92 -20.03
C TYR A 244 -10.48 -8.54 -19.24
N LYS A 245 -11.49 -9.09 -19.92
CA LYS A 245 -12.55 -9.92 -19.29
C LYS A 245 -11.95 -11.15 -18.62
N GLU A 246 -11.03 -11.84 -19.32
CA GLU A 246 -10.33 -13.02 -18.79
C GLU A 246 -9.46 -12.65 -17.56
N ILE A 247 -8.70 -11.55 -17.63
CA ILE A 247 -7.91 -11.05 -16.48
C ILE A 247 -8.84 -10.70 -15.31
N PHE A 248 -9.96 -10.04 -15.56
CA PHE A 248 -10.94 -9.70 -14.53
C PHE A 248 -11.46 -10.95 -13.81
N LEU A 249 -11.83 -12.00 -14.56
CA LEU A 249 -12.32 -13.26 -13.97
C LEU A 249 -11.21 -13.98 -13.17
N ASP A 250 -9.96 -13.96 -13.64
CA ASP A 250 -8.84 -14.50 -12.88
C ASP A 250 -8.63 -13.72 -11.56
N VAL A 251 -8.78 -12.38 -11.57
CA VAL A 251 -8.69 -11.55 -10.36
C VAL A 251 -9.85 -11.84 -9.42
N ALA A 252 -11.08 -11.89 -9.91
CA ALA A 252 -12.29 -12.07 -9.09
C ALA A 252 -12.34 -13.45 -8.42
N CYS A 253 -11.90 -14.51 -9.13
CA CYS A 253 -12.01 -15.88 -8.64
C CYS A 253 -10.76 -16.37 -7.89
N ILE A 254 -9.56 -15.83 -8.23
CA ILE A 254 -8.29 -16.43 -7.81
C ILE A 254 -7.33 -15.41 -7.16
N LEU A 255 -7.15 -14.21 -7.76
CA LEU A 255 -6.02 -13.33 -7.45
C LEU A 255 -6.34 -12.20 -6.45
N LYS A 256 -7.58 -12.05 -6.00
CA LYS A 256 -7.93 -11.07 -4.97
C LYS A 256 -7.09 -11.32 -3.71
N GLY A 257 -6.46 -10.27 -3.19
CA GLY A 257 -5.56 -10.34 -2.03
C GLY A 257 -4.11 -10.69 -2.34
N TRP A 258 -3.77 -10.95 -3.61
CA TRP A 258 -2.39 -11.23 -3.99
C TRP A 258 -1.55 -9.95 -4.09
N ASP A 259 -0.25 -10.09 -3.80
CA ASP A 259 0.74 -9.07 -4.16
C ASP A 259 0.68 -8.78 -5.66
N LYS A 260 0.70 -7.48 -6.02
CA LYS A 260 0.58 -7.01 -7.40
C LYS A 260 1.59 -7.66 -8.35
N ASN A 261 2.86 -7.78 -7.93
CA ASN A 261 3.91 -8.31 -8.79
C ASN A 261 3.76 -9.83 -8.99
N LYS A 262 3.30 -10.55 -7.94
CA LYS A 262 2.98 -11.99 -8.06
C LYS A 262 1.81 -12.21 -9.02
N ALA A 263 0.76 -11.40 -8.92
CA ALA A 263 -0.38 -11.49 -9.82
C ALA A 263 0.00 -11.17 -11.28
N ILE A 264 0.83 -10.13 -11.50
CA ILE A 264 1.37 -9.82 -12.82
C ILE A 264 2.09 -11.03 -13.43
N ARG A 265 3.02 -11.66 -12.70
CA ARG A 265 3.77 -12.82 -13.21
C ARG A 265 2.85 -13.99 -13.57
N MET A 266 1.86 -14.30 -12.71
CA MET A 266 0.89 -15.37 -13.01
C MET A 266 0.12 -15.08 -14.31
N LEU A 267 -0.40 -13.87 -14.46
CA LEU A 267 -1.16 -13.47 -15.66
C LEU A 267 -0.28 -13.46 -16.92
N GLU A 268 0.95 -12.94 -16.84
CA GLU A 268 1.92 -12.96 -17.94
C GLU A 268 2.32 -14.39 -18.32
N SER A 269 2.50 -15.28 -17.35
CA SER A 269 2.74 -16.70 -17.59
C SER A 269 1.60 -17.35 -18.37
N CYS A 270 0.37 -16.92 -18.10
CA CYS A 270 -0.81 -17.35 -18.85
C CYS A 270 -0.94 -16.70 -20.23
N GLY A 271 -0.08 -15.74 -20.57
CA GLY A 271 0.00 -15.12 -21.90
C GLY A 271 -0.75 -13.79 -22.02
N PHE A 272 -1.12 -13.16 -20.90
CA PHE A 272 -1.80 -11.86 -20.90
C PHE A 272 -0.83 -10.68 -20.82
N GLN A 273 -1.27 -9.51 -21.28
CA GLN A 273 -0.64 -8.21 -21.07
C GLN A 273 -1.03 -7.68 -19.69
N ALA A 274 -0.50 -8.29 -18.61
CA ALA A 274 -0.99 -8.11 -17.23
C ALA A 274 -0.90 -6.67 -16.73
N ILE A 275 0.21 -5.96 -17.00
CA ILE A 275 0.40 -4.58 -16.53
C ILE A 275 -0.67 -3.66 -17.11
N THR A 276 -0.93 -3.75 -18.42
CA THR A 276 -1.95 -2.94 -19.08
C THR A 276 -3.34 -3.37 -18.63
N GLY A 277 -3.62 -4.69 -18.59
CA GLY A 277 -4.92 -5.22 -18.17
C GLY A 277 -5.31 -4.78 -16.75
N LEU A 278 -4.41 -4.91 -15.78
CA LEU A 278 -4.67 -4.47 -14.41
C LEU A 278 -4.85 -2.95 -14.31
N ARG A 279 -4.13 -2.16 -15.12
CA ARG A 279 -4.34 -0.71 -15.20
C ARG A 279 -5.72 -0.38 -15.74
N VAL A 280 -6.15 -1.00 -16.84
CA VAL A 280 -7.50 -0.81 -17.42
C VAL A 280 -8.58 -1.18 -16.41
N LEU A 281 -8.46 -2.33 -15.72
CA LEU A 281 -9.40 -2.73 -14.68
C LEU A 281 -9.48 -1.71 -13.54
N GLY A 282 -8.33 -1.14 -13.13
CA GLY A 282 -8.27 -0.06 -12.15
C GLY A 282 -8.97 1.22 -12.61
N GLN A 283 -8.71 1.65 -13.86
CA GLN A 283 -9.34 2.82 -14.48
C GLN A 283 -10.87 2.66 -14.59
N ARG A 284 -11.35 1.44 -14.83
CA ARG A 284 -12.79 1.07 -14.84
C ARG A 284 -13.39 0.91 -13.44
N SER A 285 -12.63 1.17 -12.39
CA SER A 285 -13.04 1.00 -10.98
C SER A 285 -13.50 -0.44 -10.65
N LEU A 286 -13.00 -1.45 -11.38
CA LEU A 286 -13.28 -2.87 -11.15
C LEU A 286 -12.31 -3.47 -10.12
N ILE A 287 -11.09 -2.95 -10.03
CA ILE A 287 -10.10 -3.34 -9.03
C ILE A 287 -9.50 -2.11 -8.35
N THR A 288 -8.91 -2.32 -7.18
CA THR A 288 -8.13 -1.32 -6.45
C THR A 288 -6.83 -1.96 -5.95
N PHE A 289 -5.89 -1.12 -5.48
CA PHE A 289 -4.65 -1.58 -4.88
C PHE A 289 -4.55 -1.05 -3.45
N ASN A 290 -4.39 -1.95 -2.49
CA ASN A 290 -4.18 -1.60 -1.09
C ASN A 290 -2.70 -1.69 -0.74
N TYR A 291 -2.15 -0.61 -0.18
CA TYR A 291 -0.76 -0.59 0.30
C TYR A 291 -0.70 -1.15 1.73
N LYS A 292 0.08 -2.22 1.93
CA LYS A 292 0.26 -2.85 3.22
C LYS A 292 1.66 -3.46 3.32
N TYR A 293 2.35 -3.22 4.45
CA TYR A 293 3.70 -3.75 4.71
C TYR A 293 4.73 -3.48 3.59
N GLY A 294 4.67 -2.31 2.93
CA GLY A 294 5.60 -1.97 1.85
C GLY A 294 5.22 -2.51 0.46
N PHE A 295 4.13 -3.28 0.33
CA PHE A 295 3.68 -3.90 -0.92
C PHE A 295 2.29 -3.45 -1.32
N LEU A 296 2.01 -3.54 -2.62
CA LEU A 296 0.68 -3.30 -3.20
C LEU A 296 -0.04 -4.63 -3.40
N TYR A 297 -1.22 -4.76 -2.81
CA TYR A 297 -2.08 -5.94 -2.94
C TYR A 297 -3.29 -5.64 -3.81
N LEU A 298 -3.65 -6.59 -4.69
CA LEU A 298 -4.88 -6.53 -5.46
C LEU A 298 -6.10 -6.61 -4.55
N SER A 299 -7.02 -5.69 -4.75
CA SER A 299 -8.30 -5.65 -4.03
C SER A 299 -9.43 -5.37 -5.00
N MET A 300 -10.62 -5.78 -4.64
CA MET A 300 -11.86 -5.41 -5.34
C MET A 300 -13.03 -5.42 -4.38
N HIS A 301 -14.04 -4.63 -4.70
CA HIS A 301 -15.27 -4.58 -3.92
C HIS A 301 -15.99 -5.95 -3.93
N ASN A 302 -16.58 -6.35 -2.81
CA ASN A 302 -17.21 -7.66 -2.69
C ASN A 302 -18.27 -7.94 -3.77
N HIS A 303 -19.12 -6.96 -4.11
CA HIS A 303 -20.12 -7.14 -5.17
C HIS A 303 -19.52 -7.25 -6.58
N ILE A 304 -18.35 -6.67 -6.82
CA ILE A 304 -17.61 -6.88 -8.09
C ILE A 304 -17.03 -8.29 -8.13
N GLU A 305 -16.53 -8.79 -7.01
CA GLU A 305 -16.07 -10.18 -6.87
C GLU A 305 -17.24 -11.16 -7.09
N GLU A 306 -18.38 -10.93 -6.40
CA GLU A 306 -19.59 -11.73 -6.58
C GLU A 306 -20.08 -11.73 -8.03
N MET A 307 -20.02 -10.58 -8.70
CA MET A 307 -20.37 -10.46 -10.12
C MET A 307 -19.43 -11.35 -10.96
N GLY A 308 -18.12 -11.28 -10.78
CA GLY A 308 -17.16 -12.10 -11.52
C GLY A 308 -17.38 -13.60 -11.28
N LYS A 309 -17.58 -14.01 -10.02
CA LYS A 309 -17.91 -15.38 -9.64
C LYS A 309 -19.25 -15.85 -10.24
N ASN A 310 -20.24 -14.98 -10.26
CA ASN A 310 -21.55 -15.28 -10.87
C ASN A 310 -21.44 -15.46 -12.41
N ILE A 311 -20.64 -14.63 -13.09
CA ILE A 311 -20.40 -14.76 -14.53
C ILE A 311 -19.84 -16.14 -14.86
N VAL A 312 -18.92 -16.68 -14.06
CA VAL A 312 -18.34 -18.01 -14.28
C VAL A 312 -19.35 -19.13 -14.07
N ARG A 313 -20.27 -19.01 -13.10
CA ARG A 313 -21.19 -20.07 -12.66
C ARG A 313 -22.59 -20.05 -13.30
N ARG A 314 -23.10 -18.88 -13.67
CA ARG A 314 -24.52 -18.68 -14.01
C ARG A 314 -25.05 -19.53 -15.16
N LEU A 315 -24.20 -19.97 -16.10
CA LEU A 315 -24.61 -20.81 -17.22
C LEU A 315 -24.75 -22.29 -16.81
N HIS A 316 -24.00 -22.73 -15.82
CA HIS A 316 -23.93 -24.12 -15.36
C HIS A 316 -23.80 -24.16 -13.82
N PRO A 317 -24.81 -23.70 -13.05
CA PRO A 317 -24.67 -23.52 -11.60
C PRO A 317 -24.37 -24.82 -10.84
N ASP A 318 -24.85 -25.95 -11.34
CA ASP A 318 -24.75 -27.27 -10.70
C ASP A 318 -23.75 -28.21 -11.44
N GLU A 319 -22.97 -27.70 -12.39
CA GLU A 319 -22.01 -28.46 -13.19
C GLU A 319 -20.59 -27.83 -13.11
N PRO A 320 -19.86 -28.00 -12.00
CA PRO A 320 -18.54 -27.38 -11.80
C PRO A 320 -17.52 -27.73 -12.88
N ASN A 321 -17.61 -28.91 -13.48
CA ASN A 321 -16.73 -29.35 -14.56
C ASN A 321 -16.87 -28.51 -15.86
N LYS A 322 -17.89 -27.65 -15.96
CA LYS A 322 -18.07 -26.68 -17.05
C LYS A 322 -17.60 -25.26 -16.70
N HIS A 323 -17.20 -25.03 -15.45
CA HIS A 323 -16.71 -23.72 -15.02
C HIS A 323 -15.30 -23.45 -15.57
N SER A 324 -15.07 -22.22 -16.01
CA SER A 324 -13.75 -21.81 -16.52
C SER A 324 -12.72 -21.56 -15.40
N ARG A 325 -13.16 -21.36 -14.15
CA ARG A 325 -12.35 -21.23 -12.94
C ARG A 325 -12.99 -22.01 -11.80
N LEU A 326 -12.15 -22.65 -10.97
CA LEU A 326 -12.58 -23.36 -9.77
C LEU A 326 -11.85 -22.81 -8.54
N TRP A 327 -12.63 -22.46 -7.50
CA TRP A 327 -12.12 -21.88 -6.24
C TRP A 327 -12.91 -22.38 -5.02
N ILE A 328 -13.94 -23.18 -5.21
CA ILE A 328 -14.72 -23.80 -4.12
C ILE A 328 -14.20 -25.21 -3.91
N GLN A 329 -13.77 -25.51 -2.68
CA GLN A 329 -13.04 -26.71 -2.36
C GLN A 329 -13.84 -27.99 -2.72
N GLU A 330 -15.09 -28.09 -2.30
CA GLU A 330 -15.94 -29.23 -2.55
C GLU A 330 -16.16 -29.47 -4.07
N GLU A 331 -16.37 -28.40 -4.84
CA GLU A 331 -16.53 -28.49 -6.29
C GLU A 331 -15.23 -28.98 -6.98
N ILE A 332 -14.06 -28.56 -6.45
CA ILE A 332 -12.76 -28.98 -6.98
C ILE A 332 -12.52 -30.46 -6.70
N GLU A 333 -12.81 -30.92 -5.47
CA GLU A 333 -12.65 -32.32 -5.08
C GLU A 333 -13.51 -33.24 -5.94
N ASP A 334 -14.77 -32.89 -6.18
CA ASP A 334 -15.68 -33.65 -7.05
C ASP A 334 -15.14 -33.73 -8.50
N VAL A 335 -14.65 -32.60 -9.05
CA VAL A 335 -14.11 -32.54 -10.43
C VAL A 335 -12.80 -33.33 -10.54
N LEU A 336 -11.92 -33.26 -9.53
CA LEU A 336 -10.63 -33.97 -9.51
C LEU A 336 -10.79 -35.48 -9.27
N ALA A 337 -11.79 -35.91 -8.52
CA ALA A 337 -12.10 -37.33 -8.29
C ALA A 337 -12.75 -37.98 -9.52
N SER A 338 -13.22 -37.17 -10.47
CA SER A 338 -13.83 -37.67 -11.73
C SER A 338 -12.73 -37.96 -12.76
N ASP A 339 -12.71 -39.16 -13.33
CA ASP A 339 -11.82 -39.55 -14.41
C ASP A 339 -11.89 -38.63 -15.64
N LEU A 340 -13.05 -37.99 -15.88
CA LEU A 340 -13.26 -37.09 -17.00
C LEU A 340 -12.61 -35.71 -16.80
N GLY A 341 -12.37 -35.30 -15.54
CA GLY A 341 -11.86 -33.96 -15.22
C GLY A 341 -12.78 -32.86 -15.75
N SER A 342 -12.18 -31.76 -16.25
CA SER A 342 -12.90 -30.64 -16.85
C SER A 342 -12.27 -30.18 -18.17
N GLU A 343 -13.09 -30.10 -19.21
CA GLU A 343 -12.65 -29.52 -20.49
C GLU A 343 -12.74 -27.99 -20.55
N ALA A 344 -13.46 -27.36 -19.63
CA ALA A 344 -13.68 -25.91 -19.58
C ALA A 344 -12.67 -25.18 -18.70
N THR A 345 -12.21 -25.82 -17.64
CA THR A 345 -11.44 -25.19 -16.56
C THR A 345 -10.05 -24.76 -17.03
N ARG A 346 -9.74 -23.49 -16.78
CA ARG A 346 -8.47 -22.83 -17.11
C ARG A 346 -7.60 -22.53 -15.88
N CYS A 347 -8.23 -22.27 -14.75
CA CYS A 347 -7.54 -21.94 -13.49
C CYS A 347 -8.20 -22.66 -12.31
N ILE A 348 -7.35 -23.22 -11.45
CA ILE A 348 -7.76 -23.84 -10.18
C ILE A 348 -6.94 -23.24 -9.05
N SER A 349 -7.60 -22.92 -7.94
CA SER A 349 -6.96 -22.60 -6.66
C SER A 349 -7.62 -23.42 -5.58
N LEU A 350 -6.85 -24.29 -4.94
CA LEU A 350 -7.35 -25.20 -3.92
C LEU A 350 -6.43 -25.27 -2.70
N GLU A 351 -7.01 -25.63 -1.57
CA GLU A 351 -6.30 -26.05 -0.36
C GLU A 351 -6.35 -27.57 -0.24
N VAL A 352 -5.21 -28.19 0.05
CA VAL A 352 -5.16 -29.66 0.13
C VAL A 352 -5.83 -30.16 1.41
N THR A 353 -6.79 -31.08 1.24
CA THR A 353 -7.44 -31.85 2.32
C THR A 353 -6.87 -33.28 2.37
N PRO A 354 -7.06 -34.00 3.50
CA PRO A 354 -6.53 -35.39 3.67
C PRO A 354 -6.96 -36.37 2.61
N ASP A 355 -8.13 -36.21 2.05
CA ASP A 355 -8.80 -37.16 1.19
C ASP A 355 -8.85 -36.75 -0.29
N ILE A 356 -8.14 -35.66 -0.65
CA ILE A 356 -8.15 -35.15 -2.01
C ILE A 356 -7.47 -36.12 -3.00
N VAL A 357 -8.14 -36.38 -4.12
CA VAL A 357 -7.67 -37.20 -5.22
C VAL A 357 -7.40 -36.31 -6.41
N PHE A 358 -6.34 -36.61 -7.21
CA PHE A 358 -5.94 -35.80 -8.36
C PHE A 358 -6.09 -36.55 -9.71
N GLU A 359 -6.87 -37.63 -9.78
CA GLU A 359 -7.01 -38.49 -10.98
C GLU A 359 -7.48 -37.69 -12.21
N GLY A 360 -8.46 -36.82 -12.04
CA GLY A 360 -8.99 -35.99 -13.13
C GLY A 360 -8.08 -34.89 -13.64
N LEU A 361 -6.98 -34.59 -12.96
CA LEU A 361 -6.08 -33.48 -13.32
C LEU A 361 -5.46 -33.66 -14.70
N GLY A 362 -5.04 -34.88 -15.05
CA GLY A 362 -4.42 -35.20 -16.35
C GLY A 362 -5.31 -34.95 -17.55
N ASN A 363 -6.62 -35.01 -17.37
CA ASN A 363 -7.63 -34.84 -18.42
C ASN A 363 -8.06 -33.37 -18.65
N MET A 364 -7.57 -32.43 -17.83
CA MET A 364 -7.89 -30.98 -17.94
C MET A 364 -7.06 -30.28 -19.02
N LYS A 365 -7.40 -30.52 -20.27
CA LYS A 365 -6.61 -30.09 -21.46
C LYS A 365 -6.45 -28.55 -21.58
N LYS A 366 -7.32 -27.73 -20.96
CA LYS A 366 -7.27 -26.26 -21.00
C LYS A 366 -6.69 -25.63 -19.74
N LEU A 367 -6.32 -26.43 -18.73
CA LEU A 367 -5.81 -25.92 -17.46
C LEU A 367 -4.45 -25.24 -17.66
N ARG A 368 -4.42 -23.92 -17.50
CA ARG A 368 -3.21 -23.08 -17.64
C ARG A 368 -2.60 -22.67 -16.32
N CYS A 369 -3.40 -22.64 -15.24
CA CYS A 369 -2.97 -22.22 -13.90
C CYS A 369 -3.47 -23.20 -12.84
N LEU A 370 -2.53 -23.73 -12.06
CA LEU A 370 -2.81 -24.58 -10.92
C LEU A 370 -2.12 -24.01 -9.69
N ILE A 371 -2.92 -23.71 -8.66
CA ILE A 371 -2.47 -23.22 -7.35
C ILE A 371 -2.94 -24.20 -6.31
N VAL A 372 -1.97 -24.79 -5.61
CA VAL A 372 -2.19 -25.77 -4.54
C VAL A 372 -1.48 -25.27 -3.30
N ASP A 373 -2.25 -24.92 -2.29
CA ASP A 373 -1.74 -24.52 -0.98
C ASP A 373 -2.04 -25.62 0.06
N ILE A 374 -1.13 -25.84 0.99
CA ILE A 374 -1.30 -26.80 2.10
C ILE A 374 -1.25 -26.00 3.39
N SER A 375 -2.31 -26.09 4.21
CA SER A 375 -2.37 -25.41 5.51
C SER A 375 -1.32 -25.94 6.48
N TYR A 376 -0.84 -25.08 7.40
CA TYR A 376 0.09 -25.49 8.47
C TYR A 376 -0.50 -26.54 9.40
N ASP A 377 -1.81 -26.54 9.60
CA ASP A 377 -2.50 -27.49 10.47
C ASP A 377 -2.61 -28.90 9.85
N ASN A 378 -2.35 -29.03 8.55
CA ASN A 378 -2.50 -30.27 7.78
C ASN A 378 -1.17 -30.92 7.36
N LEU A 379 -0.07 -30.63 8.04
CA LEU A 379 1.26 -31.17 7.69
C LEU A 379 1.36 -32.70 7.79
N ASP A 380 0.56 -33.35 8.63
CA ASP A 380 0.51 -34.79 8.79
C ASP A 380 -0.24 -35.53 7.67
N VAL A 381 -1.03 -34.77 6.88
CA VAL A 381 -1.79 -35.29 5.72
C VAL A 381 -0.87 -35.69 4.54
N LEU A 382 0.36 -35.22 4.56
CA LEU A 382 1.34 -35.40 3.48
C LEU A 382 1.74 -36.88 3.23
N VAL A 383 1.31 -37.83 4.07
CA VAL A 383 1.71 -39.24 4.02
C VAL A 383 0.86 -40.07 3.03
N LYS A 384 -0.34 -39.60 2.66
CA LYS A 384 -1.28 -40.36 1.82
C LYS A 384 -1.31 -39.97 0.35
N ILE A 385 -0.56 -38.94 -0.05
CA ILE A 385 -0.50 -38.49 -1.45
C ILE A 385 0.52 -39.33 -2.24
N ASP A 386 0.63 -40.61 -1.98
CA ASP A 386 1.65 -41.48 -2.58
C ASP A 386 1.45 -41.76 -4.09
N GLU A 387 0.28 -41.47 -4.65
CA GLU A 387 -0.03 -41.71 -6.04
C GLU A 387 -0.37 -40.41 -6.81
N VAL A 388 -0.07 -39.25 -6.22
CA VAL A 388 -0.44 -37.97 -6.81
C VAL A 388 0.17 -37.79 -8.17
N SER A 389 -0.70 -37.83 -9.11
CA SER A 389 -0.59 -37.33 -10.46
C SER A 389 0.68 -37.77 -11.19
N GLN A 390 0.62 -38.93 -11.73
CA GLN A 390 1.55 -39.29 -12.82
C GLN A 390 1.39 -38.32 -14.03
N TYR A 391 0.37 -37.44 -14.04
CA TYR A 391 -0.02 -36.64 -15.18
C TYR A 391 -0.36 -35.21 -14.84
N PHE A 392 0.52 -34.29 -15.25
CA PHE A 392 0.22 -32.85 -15.29
C PHE A 392 -0.27 -32.44 -16.66
N PRO A 393 -1.29 -31.57 -16.78
CA PRO A 393 -1.79 -31.14 -18.10
C PRO A 393 -0.73 -30.40 -18.89
N ASN A 394 -0.59 -30.74 -20.17
CA ASN A 394 0.42 -30.12 -21.04
C ASN A 394 0.13 -28.63 -21.33
N ALA A 395 -1.10 -28.17 -21.13
CA ALA A 395 -1.48 -26.75 -21.26
C ALA A 395 -0.99 -25.89 -20.09
N LEU A 396 -0.51 -26.49 -19.00
CA LEU A 396 -0.11 -25.80 -17.79
C LEU A 396 1.03 -24.80 -18.06
N ARG A 397 0.83 -23.56 -17.62
CA ARG A 397 1.79 -22.45 -17.78
C ARG A 397 2.27 -21.90 -16.45
N TYR A 398 1.41 -21.93 -15.45
CA TYR A 398 1.69 -21.51 -14.08
C TYR A 398 1.37 -22.64 -13.12
N LEU A 399 2.37 -23.07 -12.35
CA LEU A 399 2.21 -24.07 -11.28
C LEU A 399 2.75 -23.49 -9.98
N LYS A 400 1.86 -23.29 -9.00
CA LYS A 400 2.24 -23.07 -7.61
C LYS A 400 1.75 -24.24 -6.79
N TRP A 401 2.67 -24.93 -6.13
CA TRP A 401 2.35 -26.02 -5.20
C TRP A 401 3.20 -25.88 -3.95
N SER A 402 2.70 -25.12 -2.99
CA SER A 402 3.39 -24.90 -1.71
C SER A 402 3.43 -26.19 -0.92
N ARG A 403 4.57 -26.49 -0.27
CA ARG A 403 4.76 -27.70 0.54
C ARG A 403 4.56 -29.03 -0.20
N TYR A 404 4.89 -29.05 -1.48
CA TYR A 404 4.82 -30.29 -2.28
C TYR A 404 5.47 -31.47 -1.53
N PRO A 405 4.77 -32.63 -1.39
CA PRO A 405 5.14 -33.68 -0.42
C PRO A 405 6.28 -34.58 -0.87
N HIS A 406 6.49 -34.74 -2.17
CA HIS A 406 7.47 -35.68 -2.69
C HIS A 406 8.86 -35.08 -2.83
N TRP A 407 9.87 -35.95 -2.89
CA TRP A 407 11.29 -35.57 -2.99
C TRP A 407 11.71 -35.14 -4.40
N CYS A 408 10.92 -35.43 -5.46
CA CYS A 408 11.12 -34.98 -6.84
C CYS A 408 9.79 -34.90 -7.58
N LEU A 409 9.78 -34.22 -8.73
CA LEU A 409 8.66 -34.29 -9.66
C LEU A 409 8.57 -35.67 -10.33
N PRO A 410 7.37 -36.16 -10.69
CA PRO A 410 7.21 -37.46 -11.35
C PRO A 410 7.94 -37.51 -12.70
N LYS A 411 8.44 -38.69 -13.07
CA LYS A 411 9.13 -38.90 -14.37
C LYS A 411 8.25 -38.59 -15.58
N THR A 412 6.94 -38.68 -15.40
CA THR A 412 5.90 -38.34 -16.39
C THR A 412 5.62 -36.84 -16.50
N PHE A 413 6.25 -36.00 -15.68
CA PHE A 413 6.08 -34.54 -15.74
C PHE A 413 6.50 -34.00 -17.12
N GLN A 414 5.53 -33.62 -17.94
CA GLN A 414 5.73 -33.18 -19.32
C GLN A 414 5.22 -31.75 -19.57
N ALA A 415 5.24 -30.89 -18.60
CA ALA A 415 4.72 -29.52 -18.72
C ALA A 415 5.55 -28.64 -19.68
N ASN A 416 5.56 -28.97 -20.97
CA ASN A 416 6.34 -28.29 -22.02
C ASN A 416 5.94 -26.82 -22.21
N ASN A 417 4.75 -26.42 -21.74
CA ASN A 417 4.23 -25.05 -21.79
C ASN A 417 4.43 -24.28 -20.51
N LEU A 418 5.01 -24.89 -19.47
CA LEU A 418 5.22 -24.27 -18.19
C LEU A 418 6.16 -23.07 -18.33
N VAL A 419 5.75 -21.94 -17.76
CA VAL A 419 6.48 -20.67 -17.75
C VAL A 419 6.95 -20.30 -16.33
N GLU A 420 6.12 -20.54 -15.34
CA GLU A 420 6.47 -20.31 -13.93
C GLU A 420 6.18 -21.53 -13.06
N LEU A 421 7.16 -21.90 -12.24
CA LEU A 421 7.11 -22.97 -11.27
C LEU A 421 7.44 -22.41 -9.88
N ASP A 422 6.49 -22.47 -8.96
CA ASP A 422 6.68 -22.14 -7.54
C ASP A 422 6.34 -23.37 -6.68
N MET A 423 7.36 -23.98 -6.10
CA MET A 423 7.22 -25.12 -5.18
C MET A 423 7.96 -24.84 -3.87
N SER A 424 7.74 -23.65 -3.33
CA SER A 424 8.33 -23.18 -2.08
C SER A 424 7.89 -24.05 -0.89
N GLU A 425 8.73 -24.15 0.14
CA GLU A 425 8.50 -24.93 1.37
C GLU A 425 8.36 -26.45 1.13
N SER A 426 8.71 -26.94 -0.06
CA SER A 426 8.52 -28.33 -0.46
C SER A 426 9.55 -29.30 0.16
N ARG A 427 9.22 -30.60 0.11
CA ARG A 427 10.16 -31.69 0.47
C ARG A 427 11.10 -32.07 -0.66
N ILE A 428 11.09 -31.32 -1.78
CA ILE A 428 11.92 -31.59 -2.95
C ILE A 428 13.41 -31.58 -2.56
N LYS A 429 14.10 -32.68 -2.87
CA LYS A 429 15.56 -32.83 -2.74
C LYS A 429 16.26 -32.64 -4.08
N GLN A 430 15.59 -33.05 -5.16
CA GLN A 430 16.00 -32.89 -6.54
C GLN A 430 14.74 -32.58 -7.37
N LEU A 431 14.75 -31.52 -8.16
CA LEU A 431 13.52 -31.06 -8.83
C LEU A 431 13.05 -32.07 -9.87
N TRP A 432 13.96 -32.63 -10.68
CA TRP A 432 13.71 -33.68 -11.67
C TRP A 432 14.80 -34.73 -11.68
N SER A 433 14.41 -35.96 -11.98
CA SER A 433 15.34 -37.11 -12.12
C SER A 433 15.58 -37.42 -13.61
N GLY A 434 16.28 -36.55 -14.34
CA GLY A 434 16.37 -36.56 -15.79
C GLY A 434 15.17 -35.88 -16.41
N GLY A 435 15.13 -35.69 -17.71
CA GLY A 435 13.95 -35.13 -18.36
C GLY A 435 14.22 -34.35 -19.64
N LYS A 436 13.16 -33.77 -20.17
CA LYS A 436 13.18 -32.93 -21.36
C LYS A 436 13.52 -31.49 -21.01
N VAL A 437 14.21 -30.80 -21.91
CA VAL A 437 14.51 -29.39 -21.83
C VAL A 437 13.22 -28.57 -21.83
N LEU A 438 13.00 -27.79 -20.76
CA LEU A 438 11.83 -26.93 -20.57
C LEU A 438 12.11 -25.53 -21.14
N LYS A 439 12.02 -25.43 -22.50
CA LYS A 439 12.38 -24.19 -23.22
C LYS A 439 11.52 -22.98 -22.89
N LYS A 440 10.29 -23.16 -22.38
CA LYS A 440 9.36 -22.07 -22.02
C LYS A 440 9.45 -21.63 -20.57
N LEU A 441 10.13 -22.41 -19.71
CA LEU A 441 10.25 -22.09 -18.30
C LEU A 441 11.16 -20.87 -18.11
N LYS A 442 10.58 -19.82 -17.51
CA LYS A 442 11.23 -18.54 -17.26
C LYS A 442 11.47 -18.27 -15.79
N SER A 443 10.71 -18.89 -14.90
CA SER A 443 10.79 -18.64 -13.45
C SER A 443 10.72 -19.94 -12.67
N ILE A 444 11.69 -20.13 -11.76
CA ILE A 444 11.70 -21.21 -10.75
C ILE A 444 11.81 -20.57 -9.38
N ARG A 445 10.94 -21.01 -8.48
CA ARG A 445 10.93 -20.63 -7.08
C ARG A 445 10.82 -21.90 -6.21
N LEU A 446 11.81 -22.11 -5.36
CA LEU A 446 11.94 -23.29 -4.47
C LEU A 446 12.34 -22.85 -3.05
N CYS A 447 11.98 -21.64 -2.63
CA CYS A 447 12.35 -21.09 -1.32
C CYS A 447 11.97 -22.05 -0.18
N TYR A 448 12.84 -22.17 0.83
CA TYR A 448 12.62 -23.04 2.01
C TYR A 448 12.42 -24.52 1.67
N SER A 449 12.86 -24.99 0.50
CA SER A 449 12.77 -26.40 0.13
C SER A 449 13.94 -27.23 0.69
N LYS A 450 13.80 -28.55 0.65
CA LYS A 450 14.87 -29.50 1.04
C LYS A 450 15.82 -29.80 -0.12
N LEU A 451 15.90 -28.91 -1.09
CA LEU A 451 16.70 -29.05 -2.30
C LEU A 451 18.18 -29.31 -1.95
N ARG A 452 18.78 -30.31 -2.58
CA ARG A 452 20.21 -30.63 -2.44
C ARG A 452 21.00 -30.29 -3.68
N THR A 453 20.43 -30.58 -4.84
CA THR A 453 21.06 -30.33 -6.13
C THR A 453 20.03 -29.85 -7.13
N LEU A 454 20.42 -29.00 -8.08
CA LEU A 454 19.58 -28.54 -9.17
C LEU A 454 20.38 -28.50 -10.46
N ASP A 455 19.89 -29.18 -11.50
CA ASP A 455 20.44 -29.09 -12.85
C ASP A 455 19.67 -28.05 -13.65
N LEU A 456 20.33 -26.96 -13.99
CA LEU A 456 19.78 -25.83 -14.74
C LEU A 456 20.02 -25.95 -16.27
N GLY A 457 20.73 -26.99 -16.72
CA GLY A 457 20.89 -27.27 -18.14
C GLY A 457 19.57 -27.60 -18.86
N LEU A 458 18.58 -28.03 -18.09
CA LEU A 458 17.22 -28.30 -18.60
C LEU A 458 16.34 -27.03 -18.77
N THR A 459 16.82 -25.86 -18.32
CA THR A 459 16.05 -24.62 -18.32
C THR A 459 16.82 -23.43 -18.94
N PRO A 460 17.20 -23.51 -20.23
CA PRO A 460 18.14 -22.57 -20.86
C PRO A 460 17.62 -21.13 -20.95
N ASN A 461 16.31 -20.92 -20.89
CA ASN A 461 15.66 -19.61 -21.02
C ASN A 461 15.18 -19.03 -19.69
N LEU A 462 15.75 -19.50 -18.57
CA LEU A 462 15.38 -19.03 -17.25
C LEU A 462 15.74 -17.54 -17.09
N VAL A 463 14.78 -16.77 -16.61
CA VAL A 463 14.89 -15.34 -16.34
C VAL A 463 14.98 -15.08 -14.84
N ARG A 464 14.31 -15.92 -14.01
CA ARG A 464 14.23 -15.76 -12.57
C ARG A 464 14.47 -17.07 -11.85
N LEU A 465 15.41 -17.06 -10.89
CA LEU A 465 15.69 -18.17 -9.99
C LEU A 465 15.71 -17.70 -8.54
N ASP A 466 14.84 -18.28 -7.72
CA ASP A 466 14.74 -17.99 -6.29
C ASP A 466 14.83 -19.30 -5.49
N LEU A 467 15.98 -19.51 -4.84
CA LEU A 467 16.31 -20.67 -4.03
C LEU A 467 16.56 -20.28 -2.55
N SER A 468 16.10 -19.09 -2.15
CA SER A 468 16.36 -18.56 -0.81
C SER A 468 15.96 -19.56 0.28
N TYR A 469 16.78 -19.64 1.33
CA TYR A 469 16.59 -20.55 2.47
C TYR A 469 16.58 -22.07 2.11
N CYS A 470 17.19 -22.45 0.99
CA CYS A 470 17.45 -23.86 0.68
C CYS A 470 18.68 -24.34 1.44
N ASN A 471 18.56 -24.50 2.75
CA ASN A 471 19.68 -24.80 3.67
C ASN A 471 20.42 -26.10 3.38
N ASP A 472 19.80 -27.04 2.66
CA ASP A 472 20.39 -28.31 2.27
C ASP A 472 21.04 -28.27 0.87
N LEU A 473 21.00 -27.14 0.16
CA LEU A 473 21.54 -26.98 -1.20
C LEU A 473 23.08 -27.03 -1.19
N VAL A 474 23.64 -28.02 -1.88
CA VAL A 474 25.10 -28.26 -1.95
C VAL A 474 25.67 -27.85 -3.28
N GLU A 475 24.91 -28.03 -4.38
CA GLU A 475 25.43 -27.87 -5.74
C GLU A 475 24.35 -27.41 -6.69
N LEU A 476 24.74 -26.44 -7.55
CA LEU A 476 23.98 -26.01 -8.72
C LEU A 476 24.76 -26.39 -9.98
N HIS A 477 24.21 -27.25 -10.80
CA HIS A 477 24.80 -27.59 -12.08
C HIS A 477 24.37 -26.59 -13.15
N VAL A 478 25.28 -25.69 -13.53
CA VAL A 478 25.05 -24.64 -14.53
C VAL A 478 26.02 -24.90 -15.69
N PRO A 479 25.57 -25.45 -16.81
CA PRO A 479 26.42 -25.64 -17.98
C PRO A 479 26.92 -24.29 -18.54
N VAL A 480 28.16 -24.25 -19.03
CA VAL A 480 28.75 -23.04 -19.62
C VAL A 480 27.88 -22.50 -20.76
N GLY A 481 27.60 -21.19 -20.73
CA GLY A 481 26.77 -20.52 -21.73
C GLY A 481 25.25 -20.69 -21.53
N CYS A 482 24.83 -21.38 -20.44
CA CYS A 482 23.44 -21.39 -20.01
C CYS A 482 23.08 -20.13 -19.22
N LEU A 483 21.78 -19.91 -19.01
CA LEU A 483 21.22 -18.82 -18.19
C LEU A 483 21.58 -17.39 -18.67
N LYS A 484 21.83 -17.20 -19.95
CA LYS A 484 22.13 -15.87 -20.54
C LYS A 484 21.04 -14.84 -20.33
N MET A 485 19.80 -15.29 -20.10
CA MET A 485 18.61 -14.44 -19.89
C MET A 485 18.31 -14.21 -18.40
N LEU A 486 19.13 -14.76 -17.47
CA LEU A 486 18.85 -14.67 -16.03
C LEU A 486 19.07 -13.24 -15.55
N THR A 487 17.99 -12.59 -15.14
CA THR A 487 18.02 -11.23 -14.59
C THR A 487 17.89 -11.21 -13.06
N TYR A 488 17.33 -12.25 -12.48
CA TYR A 488 17.08 -12.33 -11.02
C TYR A 488 17.61 -13.64 -10.45
N LEU A 489 18.54 -13.54 -9.51
CA LEU A 489 19.09 -14.67 -8.77
C LEU A 489 19.05 -14.39 -7.26
N ASN A 490 18.36 -15.26 -6.52
CA ASN A 490 18.30 -15.22 -5.07
C ASN A 490 18.75 -16.55 -4.47
N LEU A 491 19.90 -16.53 -3.79
CA LEU A 491 20.52 -17.66 -3.09
C LEU A 491 20.64 -17.40 -1.57
N CYS A 492 19.91 -16.38 -1.06
CA CYS A 492 19.94 -16.01 0.35
C CYS A 492 19.82 -17.24 1.25
N GLU A 493 20.69 -17.33 2.27
CA GLU A 493 20.68 -18.39 3.28
C GLU A 493 20.91 -19.83 2.74
N CYS A 494 21.49 -20.01 1.55
CA CYS A 494 21.89 -21.32 1.04
C CYS A 494 23.25 -21.74 1.63
N LYS A 495 23.35 -21.90 2.95
CA LYS A 495 24.61 -22.04 3.73
C LYS A 495 25.53 -23.20 3.33
N ARG A 496 25.02 -24.23 2.66
CA ARG A 496 25.80 -25.42 2.25
C ARG A 496 26.27 -25.36 0.81
N LEU A 497 25.96 -24.30 0.08
CA LEU A 497 26.35 -24.17 -1.33
C LEU A 497 27.87 -24.03 -1.46
N LYS A 498 28.49 -24.98 -2.17
CA LYS A 498 29.98 -25.09 -2.23
C LYS A 498 30.61 -24.06 -3.14
N SER A 499 29.95 -23.63 -4.19
CA SER A 499 30.51 -22.71 -5.18
C SER A 499 29.41 -21.85 -5.82
N VAL A 500 29.74 -20.60 -6.04
CA VAL A 500 28.92 -19.59 -6.73
C VAL A 500 29.65 -19.03 -7.95
N SER A 501 30.74 -19.67 -8.39
CA SER A 501 31.61 -19.17 -9.48
C SER A 501 30.90 -19.00 -10.83
N PHE A 502 29.76 -19.68 -11.05
CA PHE A 502 28.97 -19.53 -12.26
C PHE A 502 28.33 -18.13 -12.38
N ILE A 503 28.22 -17.38 -11.26
CA ILE A 503 27.62 -16.02 -11.26
C ILE A 503 28.38 -15.06 -12.18
N LYS A 504 29.71 -15.22 -12.26
CA LYS A 504 30.56 -14.39 -13.13
C LYS A 504 30.18 -14.46 -14.61
N ASP A 505 29.52 -15.54 -15.06
CA ASP A 505 29.12 -15.75 -16.44
C ASP A 505 27.70 -15.23 -16.75
N LEU A 506 27.01 -14.63 -15.78
CA LEU A 506 25.62 -14.14 -15.89
C LEU A 506 25.58 -12.65 -16.33
N GLU A 507 25.68 -12.40 -17.62
CA GLU A 507 25.79 -11.05 -18.20
C GLU A 507 24.52 -10.18 -18.06
N SER A 508 23.34 -10.79 -17.94
CA SER A 508 22.05 -10.08 -17.90
C SER A 508 21.54 -9.80 -16.49
N LEU A 509 22.32 -10.16 -15.46
CA LEU A 509 21.86 -10.10 -14.08
C LEU A 509 21.60 -8.66 -13.61
N GLU A 510 20.37 -8.41 -13.11
CA GLU A 510 19.93 -7.13 -12.54
C GLU A 510 19.78 -7.19 -11.01
N PHE A 511 19.40 -8.35 -10.50
CA PHE A 511 19.20 -8.59 -9.07
C PHE A 511 20.02 -9.80 -8.62
N LEU A 512 20.88 -9.61 -7.63
CA LEU A 512 21.64 -10.67 -6.98
C LEU A 512 21.52 -10.57 -5.47
N ASN A 513 21.04 -11.65 -4.84
CA ASN A 513 21.10 -11.83 -3.41
C ASN A 513 21.88 -13.11 -3.07
N VAL A 514 23.01 -12.95 -2.40
CA VAL A 514 23.90 -14.00 -1.92
C VAL A 514 24.16 -13.84 -0.41
N SER A 515 23.21 -13.24 0.30
CA SER A 515 23.33 -13.05 1.74
C SER A 515 23.31 -14.39 2.50
N GLY A 516 24.08 -14.45 3.59
CA GLY A 516 24.13 -15.62 4.46
C GLY A 516 24.82 -16.87 3.87
N LEU A 517 25.61 -16.72 2.80
CA LEU A 517 26.38 -17.84 2.21
C LEU A 517 27.74 -18.06 2.91
N HIS A 518 28.14 -17.18 3.84
CA HIS A 518 29.44 -17.19 4.50
C HIS A 518 30.64 -17.10 3.54
N LEU A 519 30.47 -16.33 2.45
CA LEU A 519 31.52 -16.09 1.45
C LEU A 519 32.67 -15.28 2.08
N LYS A 520 33.91 -15.68 1.79
CA LYS A 520 35.08 -14.99 2.28
C LYS A 520 35.69 -14.01 1.27
N GLU A 521 35.49 -14.27 -0.01
CA GLU A 521 36.03 -13.50 -1.12
C GLU A 521 34.89 -12.95 -2.00
N PHE A 522 35.02 -11.68 -2.36
CA PHE A 522 34.08 -11.01 -3.25
C PHE A 522 34.50 -11.17 -4.72
N GLU A 523 35.79 -11.36 -4.96
CA GLU A 523 36.37 -11.37 -6.30
C GLU A 523 35.90 -12.50 -7.20
N ASP A 524 35.58 -13.66 -6.63
CA ASP A 524 35.07 -14.82 -7.40
C ASP A 524 33.71 -14.59 -8.07
N ILE A 525 33.00 -13.52 -7.69
CA ILE A 525 31.62 -13.31 -8.12
C ILE A 525 31.47 -12.19 -9.15
N ILE A 526 32.28 -11.12 -9.08
CA ILE A 526 31.94 -9.86 -9.80
C ILE A 526 33.04 -9.36 -10.75
N LEU A 527 34.22 -9.97 -10.76
CA LEU A 527 35.38 -9.40 -11.40
C LEU A 527 35.39 -9.33 -12.94
N CYS A 528 34.50 -9.95 -13.65
CA CYS A 528 34.67 -10.17 -15.10
C CYS A 528 33.91 -9.22 -16.01
N HIS A 529 32.97 -8.37 -15.54
CA HIS A 529 32.12 -7.65 -16.48
C HIS A 529 32.10 -6.12 -16.27
N SER A 530 32.77 -5.45 -17.17
CA SER A 530 32.76 -3.98 -17.35
C SER A 530 31.39 -3.40 -17.73
N ASN A 531 30.39 -4.26 -18.00
CA ASN A 531 29.04 -3.87 -18.41
C ASN A 531 27.95 -4.54 -17.56
N SER A 532 28.16 -4.64 -16.25
CA SER A 532 27.15 -5.22 -15.37
C SER A 532 25.81 -4.44 -15.46
N ASN A 533 24.73 -5.18 -15.69
CA ASN A 533 23.37 -4.65 -15.60
C ASN A 533 22.83 -4.66 -14.17
N LEU A 534 23.68 -5.01 -13.21
CA LEU A 534 23.29 -5.20 -11.81
C LEU A 534 22.80 -3.90 -11.19
N GLN A 535 21.55 -3.92 -10.74
CA GLN A 535 20.88 -2.80 -10.09
C GLN A 535 20.73 -3.02 -8.58
N GLN A 536 20.64 -4.27 -8.15
CA GLN A 536 20.50 -4.62 -6.74
C GLN A 536 21.46 -5.74 -6.37
N LEU A 537 22.28 -5.48 -5.37
CA LEU A 537 23.24 -6.43 -4.80
C LEU A 537 23.06 -6.50 -3.29
N ASP A 538 22.67 -7.68 -2.80
CA ASP A 538 22.65 -7.99 -1.39
C ASP A 538 23.70 -9.05 -1.07
N PHE A 539 24.71 -8.62 -0.33
CA PHE A 539 25.85 -9.42 0.10
C PHE A 539 25.91 -9.55 1.63
N SER A 540 24.81 -9.28 2.30
CA SER A 540 24.69 -9.26 3.76
C SER A 540 25.06 -10.60 4.40
N GLU A 541 25.42 -10.61 5.67
CA GLU A 541 25.73 -11.81 6.45
C GLU A 541 26.83 -12.69 5.84
N ASN A 542 27.84 -12.07 5.20
CA ASN A 542 29.00 -12.75 4.64
C ASN A 542 30.28 -12.44 5.42
N ASP A 543 31.26 -13.34 5.31
CA ASP A 543 32.52 -13.31 6.06
C ASP A 543 33.65 -12.51 5.36
N ILE A 544 33.29 -11.62 4.41
CA ILE A 544 34.26 -10.82 3.66
C ILE A 544 35.04 -9.83 4.56
N GLU A 545 36.32 -9.70 4.31
CA GLU A 545 37.19 -8.74 5.01
C GLU A 545 37.45 -7.48 4.20
N ASN A 546 37.54 -7.60 2.88
CA ASN A 546 37.82 -6.51 1.96
C ASN A 546 36.92 -6.53 0.73
N LEU A 547 36.68 -5.35 0.16
CA LEU A 547 36.00 -5.18 -1.13
C LEU A 547 37.06 -4.75 -2.17
N PRO A 548 37.06 -5.34 -3.37
CA PRO A 548 37.96 -4.94 -4.43
C PRO A 548 37.54 -3.59 -5.04
N SER A 549 38.52 -2.85 -5.59
CA SER A 549 38.24 -1.58 -6.26
C SER A 549 37.32 -1.71 -7.49
N SER A 550 37.20 -2.93 -8.05
CA SER A 550 36.28 -3.23 -9.15
C SER A 550 34.80 -3.07 -8.81
N ILE A 551 34.43 -2.96 -7.52
CA ILE A 551 33.05 -2.63 -7.11
C ILE A 551 32.56 -1.34 -7.78
N GLY A 552 33.46 -0.37 -7.99
CA GLY A 552 33.14 0.89 -8.67
C GLY A 552 32.71 0.74 -10.14
N ASN A 553 32.93 -0.42 -10.76
CA ASN A 553 32.51 -0.69 -12.14
C ASN A 553 31.01 -1.04 -12.27
N LEU A 554 30.30 -1.26 -11.15
CA LEU A 554 28.88 -1.58 -11.13
C LEU A 554 28.02 -0.31 -11.29
N HIS A 555 28.23 0.46 -12.35
CA HIS A 555 27.66 1.81 -12.52
C HIS A 555 26.12 1.88 -12.48
N LYS A 556 25.39 0.77 -12.78
CA LYS A 556 23.92 0.72 -12.74
C LYS A 556 23.36 0.38 -11.36
N LEU A 557 24.22 0.19 -10.37
CA LEU A 557 23.78 -0.25 -9.05
C LEU A 557 22.96 0.85 -8.37
N VAL A 558 21.77 0.46 -7.89
CA VAL A 558 20.82 1.32 -7.18
C VAL A 558 20.77 0.99 -5.69
N ASN A 559 20.80 -0.30 -5.36
CA ASN A 559 20.77 -0.78 -3.98
C ASN A 559 21.95 -1.69 -3.71
N LEU A 560 22.68 -1.40 -2.64
CA LEU A 560 23.84 -2.16 -2.19
C LEU A 560 23.75 -2.43 -0.69
N SER A 561 23.83 -3.70 -0.30
CA SER A 561 23.84 -4.09 1.11
C SER A 561 25.02 -4.99 1.46
N PHE A 562 25.71 -4.63 2.55
CA PHE A 562 26.72 -5.42 3.27
C PHE A 562 26.38 -5.49 4.76
N SER A 563 25.08 -5.48 5.09
CA SER A 563 24.68 -5.55 6.50
C SER A 563 25.12 -6.88 7.12
N TRP A 564 25.47 -6.85 8.40
CA TRP A 564 25.98 -8.03 9.13
C TRP A 564 27.29 -8.62 8.57
N CYS A 565 28.05 -7.86 7.77
CA CYS A 565 29.41 -8.23 7.37
C CYS A 565 30.41 -7.77 8.45
N GLU A 566 30.46 -8.47 9.57
CA GLU A 566 31.19 -8.06 10.77
C GLU A 566 32.73 -7.92 10.56
N LYS A 567 33.28 -8.64 9.56
CA LYS A 567 34.74 -8.61 9.23
C LYS A 567 35.10 -7.49 8.27
N LEU A 568 34.14 -6.89 7.55
CA LEU A 568 34.36 -5.80 6.59
C LEU A 568 34.65 -4.49 7.34
N LYS A 569 35.92 -4.02 7.32
CA LYS A 569 36.38 -2.85 8.11
C LYS A 569 36.38 -1.54 7.35
N SER A 570 36.52 -1.56 6.04
CA SER A 570 36.59 -0.35 5.20
C SER A 570 35.98 -0.59 3.83
N LEU A 571 35.55 0.50 3.18
CA LEU A 571 35.13 0.51 1.79
C LEU A 571 36.22 1.08 0.89
N PRO A 572 36.44 0.53 -0.33
CA PRO A 572 37.38 1.14 -1.28
C PRO A 572 36.82 2.48 -1.79
N GLY A 573 37.71 3.45 -2.03
CA GLY A 573 37.32 4.76 -2.56
C GLY A 573 36.52 4.70 -3.88
N SER A 574 36.73 3.63 -4.68
CA SER A 574 35.99 3.41 -5.93
C SER A 574 34.47 3.23 -5.74
N ILE A 575 33.96 2.94 -4.52
CA ILE A 575 32.51 2.88 -4.26
C ILE A 575 31.85 4.23 -4.57
N CYS A 576 32.60 5.34 -4.42
CA CYS A 576 32.11 6.68 -4.70
C CYS A 576 31.81 6.93 -6.20
N SER A 577 32.23 6.03 -7.10
CA SER A 577 31.88 6.07 -8.53
C SER A 577 30.49 5.56 -8.87
N LEU A 578 29.77 5.01 -7.90
CA LEU A 578 28.42 4.44 -8.10
C LEU A 578 27.33 5.53 -8.15
N GLN A 579 27.32 6.33 -9.20
CA GLN A 579 26.50 7.54 -9.32
C GLN A 579 24.97 7.31 -9.28
N HIS A 580 24.49 6.08 -9.54
CA HIS A 580 23.07 5.73 -9.47
C HIS A 580 22.65 5.11 -8.13
N LEU A 581 23.60 4.96 -7.19
CA LEU A 581 23.33 4.33 -5.91
C LEU A 581 22.38 5.20 -5.08
N ARG A 582 21.24 4.61 -4.69
CA ARG A 582 20.22 5.25 -3.84
C ARG A 582 20.21 4.74 -2.43
N VAL A 583 20.48 3.45 -2.24
CA VAL A 583 20.46 2.81 -0.92
C VAL A 583 21.79 2.13 -0.68
N LEU A 584 22.45 2.51 0.40
CA LEU A 584 23.67 1.86 0.91
C LEU A 584 23.42 1.38 2.34
N ASN A 585 23.36 0.07 2.52
CA ASN A 585 23.15 -0.55 3.82
C ASN A 585 24.43 -1.20 4.33
N LEU A 586 24.98 -0.68 5.42
CA LEU A 586 26.18 -1.13 6.11
C LEU A 586 25.89 -1.45 7.60
N GLY A 587 24.62 -1.66 7.94
CA GLY A 587 24.20 -1.93 9.31
C GLY A 587 24.83 -3.20 9.88
N PHE A 588 25.22 -3.21 11.14
CA PHE A 588 25.86 -4.33 11.82
C PHE A 588 27.16 -4.82 11.14
N SER A 589 27.79 -3.98 10.32
CA SER A 589 29.08 -4.30 9.69
C SER A 589 30.25 -3.89 10.58
N GLY A 590 31.44 -4.42 10.26
CA GLY A 590 32.69 -4.05 10.92
C GLY A 590 33.24 -2.68 10.53
N ILE A 591 32.59 -1.93 9.65
CA ILE A 591 33.02 -0.65 9.07
C ILE A 591 33.41 0.34 10.18
N GLU A 592 34.64 0.83 10.13
CA GLU A 592 35.20 1.81 11.08
C GLU A 592 35.24 3.23 10.51
N GLU A 593 35.29 3.37 9.18
CA GLU A 593 35.35 4.65 8.47
C GLU A 593 34.71 4.57 7.09
N LEU A 594 34.17 5.69 6.60
CA LEU A 594 33.69 5.85 5.23
C LEU A 594 34.73 6.59 4.40
N PRO A 595 34.77 6.39 3.07
CA PRO A 595 35.66 7.18 2.18
C PRO A 595 35.37 8.68 2.28
N GLU A 596 36.38 9.52 2.29
CA GLU A 596 36.26 10.98 2.32
C GLU A 596 35.42 11.52 1.16
N ASP A 597 35.51 10.89 -0.01
CA ASP A 597 34.75 11.25 -1.22
C ASP A 597 33.34 10.69 -1.27
N ILE A 598 32.76 10.17 -0.17
CA ILE A 598 31.38 9.62 -0.13
C ILE A 598 30.34 10.57 -0.71
N GLY A 599 30.59 11.87 -0.63
CA GLY A 599 29.74 12.93 -1.20
C GLY A 599 29.60 12.91 -2.72
N GLN A 600 30.38 12.10 -3.45
CA GLN A 600 30.23 11.90 -4.90
C GLN A 600 29.04 10.98 -5.24
N LEU A 601 28.44 10.30 -4.26
CA LEU A 601 27.21 9.51 -4.43
C LEU A 601 25.97 10.43 -4.54
N GLU A 602 25.90 11.22 -5.61
CA GLU A 602 24.90 12.29 -5.76
C GLU A 602 23.44 11.81 -5.63
N CYS A 603 23.15 10.57 -6.04
CA CYS A 603 21.80 10.00 -5.98
C CYS A 603 21.46 9.30 -4.66
N LEU A 604 22.36 9.28 -3.66
CA LEU A 604 22.13 8.52 -2.43
C LEU A 604 20.97 9.13 -1.62
N GLU A 605 19.96 8.29 -1.37
CA GLU A 605 18.74 8.66 -0.63
C GLU A 605 18.74 8.07 0.79
N GLU A 606 19.33 6.90 0.97
CA GLU A 606 19.35 6.19 2.24
C GLU A 606 20.72 5.63 2.54
N LEU A 607 21.25 5.96 3.73
CA LEU A 607 22.50 5.43 4.28
C LEU A 607 22.20 4.82 5.65
N ASP A 608 22.33 3.51 5.76
CA ASP A 608 22.19 2.78 7.01
C ASP A 608 23.54 2.30 7.55
N LEU A 609 23.89 2.80 8.72
CA LEU A 609 25.12 2.47 9.45
C LEU A 609 24.80 1.86 10.83
N THR A 610 23.57 1.42 11.05
CA THR A 610 23.11 0.87 12.34
C THR A 610 24.11 -0.10 12.94
N ARG A 611 24.53 0.19 14.18
CA ARG A 611 25.47 -0.66 14.94
C ARG A 611 26.77 -1.01 14.20
N SER A 612 27.20 -0.21 13.25
CA SER A 612 28.56 -0.30 12.67
C SER A 612 29.61 0.22 13.66
N ASN A 613 30.88 -0.09 13.39
CA ASN A 613 32.00 0.34 14.25
C ASN A 613 32.45 1.79 13.99
N ILE A 614 31.69 2.54 13.19
CA ILE A 614 32.04 3.90 12.75
C ILE A 614 32.21 4.85 13.94
N LYS A 615 33.31 5.60 13.96
CA LYS A 615 33.68 6.56 15.02
C LYS A 615 33.49 8.00 14.56
N HIS A 616 33.79 8.26 13.29
CA HIS A 616 33.74 9.57 12.67
C HIS A 616 33.05 9.49 11.31
N LEU A 617 32.28 10.52 10.99
CA LEU A 617 31.74 10.70 9.65
C LEU A 617 32.63 11.68 8.89
N PRO A 618 33.02 11.39 7.63
CA PRO A 618 33.80 12.31 6.81
C PRO A 618 32.97 13.56 6.47
N ASP A 619 33.64 14.70 6.30
CA ASP A 619 32.97 15.96 5.90
C ASP A 619 32.29 15.85 4.54
N GLY A 620 32.76 14.92 3.69
CA GLY A 620 32.12 14.60 2.40
C GLY A 620 30.65 14.23 2.50
N ILE A 621 30.18 13.68 3.64
CA ILE A 621 28.78 13.31 3.82
C ILE A 621 27.82 14.51 3.69
N CYS A 622 28.30 15.72 4.03
CA CYS A 622 27.53 16.95 3.95
C CYS A 622 27.18 17.36 2.50
N LYS A 623 27.84 16.76 1.50
CA LYS A 623 27.59 16.99 0.06
C LYS A 623 26.46 16.13 -0.51
N LEU A 624 25.93 15.17 0.26
CA LEU A 624 24.85 14.26 -0.16
C LEU A 624 23.48 14.96 -0.17
N LYS A 625 23.23 15.79 -1.20
CA LYS A 625 22.02 16.66 -1.28
C LYS A 625 20.69 15.91 -1.35
N HIS A 626 20.69 14.66 -1.84
CA HIS A 626 19.49 13.86 -1.99
C HIS A 626 19.26 12.86 -0.84
N LEU A 627 20.13 12.85 0.17
CA LEU A 627 20.02 11.94 1.31
C LEU A 627 18.80 12.29 2.16
N LYS A 628 17.84 11.37 2.22
CA LYS A 628 16.56 11.49 2.96
C LYS A 628 16.62 10.85 4.33
N THR A 629 17.36 9.74 4.44
CA THR A 629 17.47 8.95 5.67
C THR A 629 18.93 8.69 5.98
N LEU A 630 19.37 9.09 7.17
CA LEU A 630 20.67 8.74 7.74
C LEU A 630 20.45 8.01 9.06
N ASN A 631 20.84 6.74 9.12
CA ASN A 631 20.68 5.91 10.29
C ASN A 631 22.06 5.62 10.92
N LEU A 632 22.27 6.17 12.11
CA LEU A 632 23.49 6.03 12.91
C LEU A 632 23.22 5.32 14.25
N ARG A 633 22.10 4.62 14.35
CA ARG A 633 21.67 3.95 15.57
C ARG A 633 22.76 2.99 16.08
N GLY A 634 23.18 3.15 17.34
CA GLY A 634 24.14 2.27 18.00
C GLY A 634 25.58 2.38 17.49
N CYS A 635 25.88 3.38 16.64
CA CYS A 635 27.22 3.66 16.18
C CYS A 635 28.11 4.24 17.29
N LYS A 636 29.44 4.14 17.13
CA LYS A 636 30.40 4.74 18.05
C LYS A 636 30.67 6.24 17.77
N VAL A 637 29.87 6.85 16.91
CA VAL A 637 29.98 8.26 16.53
C VAL A 637 29.81 9.14 17.76
N CYS A 638 30.82 10.00 18.02
CA CYS A 638 30.81 10.95 19.15
C CYS A 638 30.53 12.40 18.72
N LYS A 639 30.66 12.71 17.43
CA LYS A 639 30.43 14.05 16.86
C LYS A 639 29.92 13.95 15.42
N LEU A 640 28.93 14.76 15.06
CA LEU A 640 28.53 14.97 13.66
C LEU A 640 29.43 16.03 13.01
N PRO A 641 29.61 16.01 11.66
CA PRO A 641 30.28 17.08 10.94
C PRO A 641 29.64 18.45 11.20
N GLU A 642 30.46 19.49 11.29
CA GLU A 642 29.99 20.86 11.59
C GLU A 642 29.01 21.38 10.54
N ASP A 643 29.13 20.93 9.30
CA ASP A 643 28.28 21.33 8.16
C ASP A 643 27.14 20.36 7.85
N VAL A 644 26.73 19.48 8.77
CA VAL A 644 25.65 18.49 8.56
C VAL A 644 24.35 19.15 8.07
N GLY A 645 24.12 20.40 8.39
CA GLY A 645 22.98 21.20 7.93
C GLY A 645 22.95 21.49 6.43
N GLN A 646 23.97 21.10 5.65
CA GLN A 646 23.99 21.21 4.18
C GLN A 646 23.31 20.04 3.49
N ILE A 647 22.87 18.99 4.22
CA ILE A 647 22.13 17.84 3.67
C ILE A 647 20.66 18.24 3.49
N ASP A 648 20.35 19.06 2.48
CA ASP A 648 19.06 19.73 2.33
C ASP A 648 17.83 18.79 2.34
N SER A 649 17.94 17.58 1.80
CA SER A 649 16.81 16.63 1.69
C SER A 649 16.58 15.76 2.92
N LEU A 650 17.40 15.87 3.97
CA LEU A 650 17.33 14.97 5.11
C LEU A 650 16.01 15.11 5.85
N SER A 651 15.23 14.04 5.87
CA SER A 651 13.91 13.98 6.51
C SER A 651 13.89 13.14 7.78
N LYS A 652 14.84 12.19 7.90
CA LYS A 652 14.99 11.32 9.07
C LYS A 652 16.45 11.18 9.46
N LEU A 653 16.75 11.45 10.73
CA LEU A 653 18.04 11.24 11.35
C LEU A 653 17.85 10.43 12.63
N ASP A 654 18.40 9.22 12.67
CA ASP A 654 18.39 8.33 13.83
C ASP A 654 19.77 8.26 14.45
N LEU A 655 19.91 8.81 15.64
CA LEU A 655 21.13 8.81 16.45
C LEU A 655 21.01 7.94 17.71
N THR A 656 19.96 7.15 17.80
CA THR A 656 19.65 6.33 18.98
C THR A 656 20.84 5.44 19.38
N PHE A 657 21.13 5.36 20.67
CA PHE A 657 22.27 4.60 21.23
C PHE A 657 23.66 5.06 20.75
N SER A 658 23.81 6.24 20.15
CA SER A 658 25.11 6.79 19.77
C SER A 658 25.86 7.38 20.96
N LYS A 659 27.18 7.61 20.78
CA LYS A 659 28.03 8.26 21.81
C LYS A 659 28.15 9.79 21.63
N ILE A 660 27.17 10.38 20.95
CA ILE A 660 27.15 11.83 20.68
C ILE A 660 27.09 12.61 22.00
N ARG A 661 28.00 13.60 22.10
CA ARG A 661 28.06 14.54 23.23
C ARG A 661 27.39 15.87 22.91
N ASP A 662 27.61 16.35 21.69
CA ASP A 662 27.11 17.63 21.22
C ASP A 662 26.52 17.48 19.83
N ILE A 663 25.49 18.26 19.54
CA ILE A 663 24.88 18.35 18.21
C ILE A 663 25.28 19.70 17.61
N PRO A 664 25.90 19.73 16.39
CA PRO A 664 26.34 20.97 15.79
C PRO A 664 25.15 21.90 15.50
N PRO A 665 25.28 23.22 15.73
CA PRO A 665 24.18 24.17 15.48
C PRO A 665 23.66 24.17 14.02
N SER A 666 24.48 23.74 13.07
CA SER A 666 24.10 23.64 11.66
C SER A 666 22.91 22.68 11.43
N ILE A 667 22.67 21.70 12.30
CA ILE A 667 21.53 20.78 12.20
C ILE A 667 20.20 21.53 12.07
N CYS A 668 20.12 22.73 12.69
CA CYS A 668 18.94 23.58 12.67
C CYS A 668 18.63 24.15 11.26
N LYS A 669 19.55 23.99 10.28
CA LYS A 669 19.33 24.37 8.87
C LYS A 669 18.60 23.30 8.06
N LEU A 670 18.39 22.10 8.61
CA LEU A 670 17.73 20.98 7.92
C LEU A 670 16.22 21.20 7.78
N LYS A 671 15.82 21.95 6.76
CA LYS A 671 14.40 22.37 6.55
C LYS A 671 13.41 21.22 6.34
N HIS A 672 13.88 20.06 5.91
CA HIS A 672 13.03 18.90 5.61
C HIS A 672 13.02 17.84 6.72
N LEU A 673 13.76 18.06 7.81
CA LEU A 673 13.83 17.10 8.91
C LEU A 673 12.47 16.97 9.62
N LYS A 674 11.91 15.77 9.58
CA LYS A 674 10.60 15.43 10.19
C LYS A 674 10.74 14.69 11.51
N GLU A 675 11.75 13.85 11.62
CA GLU A 675 12.01 13.01 12.78
C GLU A 675 13.47 13.14 13.22
N LEU A 676 13.67 13.44 14.50
CA LEU A 676 14.98 13.45 15.16
C LEU A 676 14.89 12.59 16.41
N ASP A 677 15.62 11.45 16.38
CA ASP A 677 15.68 10.53 17.52
C ASP A 677 17.05 10.53 18.15
N LEU A 678 17.13 11.01 19.40
CA LEU A 678 18.32 11.12 20.21
C LEU A 678 18.26 10.19 21.43
N SER A 679 17.45 9.14 21.34
CA SER A 679 17.25 8.22 22.46
C SER A 679 18.52 7.45 22.79
N GLU A 680 18.74 7.17 24.08
CA GLU A 680 19.90 6.42 24.56
C GLU A 680 21.27 7.07 24.23
N CYS A 681 21.27 8.38 23.88
CA CYS A 681 22.51 9.15 23.75
C CYS A 681 22.98 9.57 25.15
N SER A 682 23.56 8.62 25.88
CA SER A 682 23.87 8.78 27.31
C SER A 682 24.92 9.85 27.62
N GLU A 683 25.67 10.32 26.62
CA GLU A 683 26.68 11.38 26.76
C GLU A 683 26.16 12.75 26.32
N LEU A 684 24.92 12.84 25.77
CA LEU A 684 24.36 14.10 25.29
C LEU A 684 23.97 15.01 26.45
N GLU A 685 24.61 16.19 26.55
CA GLU A 685 24.41 17.16 27.63
C GLU A 685 23.53 18.34 27.22
N LYS A 686 23.49 18.71 25.93
CA LYS A 686 22.80 19.89 25.43
C LYS A 686 22.15 19.66 24.09
N LEU A 687 21.01 20.34 23.89
CA LEU A 687 20.39 20.49 22.56
C LEU A 687 20.80 21.85 21.97
N PRO A 688 20.85 21.98 20.61
CA PRO A 688 21.15 23.27 19.97
C PRO A 688 20.20 24.39 20.36
N GLU A 689 20.72 25.57 20.66
CA GLU A 689 19.91 26.74 21.07
C GLU A 689 18.87 27.14 20.01
N ASN A 690 19.16 26.94 18.72
CA ASN A 690 18.30 27.30 17.60
C ASN A 690 17.43 26.12 17.11
N LEU A 691 17.17 25.10 17.92
CA LEU A 691 16.40 23.91 17.55
C LEU A 691 15.02 24.25 16.93
N GLY A 692 14.44 25.39 17.34
CA GLY A 692 13.18 25.89 16.79
C GLY A 692 13.19 26.29 15.32
N ASP A 693 14.35 26.36 14.69
CA ASP A 693 14.47 26.68 13.26
C ASP A 693 14.22 25.43 12.35
N LEU A 694 14.03 24.22 12.94
CA LEU A 694 13.60 23.00 12.28
C LEU A 694 12.10 23.04 11.95
N GLU A 695 11.69 23.90 11.01
CA GLU A 695 10.28 24.24 10.73
C GLU A 695 9.36 23.03 10.52
N ASN A 696 9.86 21.93 9.92
CA ASN A 696 9.06 20.75 9.57
C ASN A 696 9.17 19.58 10.56
N LEU A 697 9.83 19.79 11.70
CA LEU A 697 9.99 18.73 12.69
C LEU A 697 8.63 18.32 13.29
N ASN A 698 8.24 17.06 13.08
CA ASN A 698 6.99 16.48 13.59
C ASN A 698 7.18 15.72 14.91
N LYS A 699 8.38 15.13 15.09
CA LYS A 699 8.69 14.28 16.24
C LYS A 699 10.09 14.54 16.74
N LEU A 700 10.21 14.80 18.03
CA LEU A 700 11.48 14.86 18.77
C LEU A 700 11.44 13.86 19.93
N THR A 701 12.40 12.93 19.94
CA THR A 701 12.52 11.92 20.98
C THR A 701 13.90 12.04 21.65
N VAL A 702 13.93 12.20 22.94
CA VAL A 702 15.16 12.25 23.75
C VAL A 702 14.93 11.39 24.99
N LEU A 703 15.47 10.17 24.97
CA LEU A 703 15.36 9.23 26.08
C LEU A 703 16.74 8.92 26.65
N TYR A 704 16.84 8.73 27.95
CA TYR A 704 18.06 8.31 28.67
C TYR A 704 19.29 9.17 28.35
N SER A 705 19.14 10.51 28.39
CA SER A 705 20.20 11.49 28.15
C SER A 705 20.54 12.31 29.37
N LYS A 706 21.68 13.06 29.33
CA LYS A 706 22.12 13.96 30.39
C LYS A 706 21.73 15.42 30.15
N ILE A 707 20.76 15.69 29.25
CA ILE A 707 20.31 17.07 29.00
C ILE A 707 19.79 17.71 30.27
N ARG A 708 20.17 18.98 30.52
CA ARG A 708 19.74 19.75 31.69
C ARG A 708 18.53 20.64 31.42
N ASP A 709 18.40 21.09 30.19
CA ASP A 709 17.31 21.96 29.74
C ASP A 709 16.91 21.66 28.31
N VAL A 710 15.74 22.16 27.95
CA VAL A 710 15.24 22.16 26.58
C VAL A 710 15.27 23.62 26.10
N PRO A 711 15.92 23.93 24.95
CA PRO A 711 16.06 25.31 24.50
C PRO A 711 14.69 25.97 24.24
N SER A 712 14.56 27.25 24.66
CA SER A 712 13.29 27.99 24.51
C SER A 712 12.84 28.13 23.06
N SER A 713 13.76 28.04 22.09
CA SER A 713 13.45 28.07 20.66
C SER A 713 12.51 26.94 20.21
N ILE A 714 12.45 25.80 20.93
CA ILE A 714 11.54 24.69 20.61
C ILE A 714 10.09 25.16 20.48
N CYS A 715 9.71 26.20 21.20
CA CYS A 715 8.38 26.81 21.19
C CYS A 715 7.98 27.40 19.82
N LYS A 716 8.95 27.56 18.88
CA LYS A 716 8.71 28.03 17.51
C LYS A 716 8.29 26.91 16.56
N LEU A 717 8.39 25.63 16.97
CA LEU A 717 8.10 24.47 16.12
C LEU A 717 6.59 24.29 15.88
N LYS A 718 6.08 24.88 14.80
CA LYS A 718 4.64 24.87 14.48
C LYS A 718 4.08 23.49 14.09
N HIS A 719 4.92 22.57 13.66
CA HIS A 719 4.51 21.24 13.17
C HIS A 719 4.84 20.10 14.13
N LEU A 720 5.42 20.39 15.30
CA LEU A 720 5.79 19.35 16.26
C LEU A 720 4.53 18.74 16.89
N LYS A 721 4.33 17.45 16.64
CA LYS A 721 3.19 16.66 17.13
C LYS A 721 3.52 15.85 18.38
N GLU A 722 4.75 15.37 18.47
CA GLU A 722 5.20 14.50 19.56
C GLU A 722 6.51 15.02 20.15
N LEU A 723 6.52 15.23 21.47
CA LEU A 723 7.70 15.54 22.28
C LEU A 723 7.82 14.52 23.40
N GLU A 724 8.88 13.72 23.37
CA GLU A 724 9.14 12.66 24.34
C GLU A 724 10.49 12.90 25.03
N LEU A 725 10.44 13.13 26.34
CA LEU A 725 11.58 13.35 27.23
C LEU A 725 11.50 12.32 28.38
N PHE A 726 12.10 11.15 28.18
CA PHE A 726 11.98 10.03 29.12
C PHE A 726 13.36 9.70 29.71
N GLU A 727 13.41 9.58 31.05
CA GLU A 727 14.66 9.30 31.80
C GLU A 727 15.82 10.25 31.46
N CYS A 728 15.51 11.52 31.17
CA CYS A 728 16.48 12.60 31.15
C CYS A 728 16.77 13.05 32.61
N SER A 729 17.66 12.30 33.27
CA SER A 729 17.85 12.38 34.71
C SER A 729 18.37 13.72 35.23
N GLU A 730 18.94 14.56 34.35
CA GLU A 730 19.46 15.88 34.69
C GLU A 730 18.53 17.03 34.27
N LEU A 731 17.39 16.72 33.61
CA LEU A 731 16.46 17.73 33.13
C LEU A 731 15.72 18.41 34.29
N GLU A 732 16.01 19.72 34.53
CA GLU A 732 15.47 20.51 35.64
C GLU A 732 14.29 21.42 35.23
N LYS A 733 14.23 21.84 33.95
CA LYS A 733 13.26 22.84 33.49
C LYS A 733 12.72 22.54 32.11
N LEU A 734 11.45 22.91 31.90
CA LEU A 734 10.81 22.98 30.59
C LEU A 734 10.69 24.46 30.18
N PRO A 735 10.66 24.78 28.87
CA PRO A 735 10.51 26.14 28.37
C PRO A 735 9.20 26.79 28.89
N GLU A 736 9.26 28.03 29.38
CA GLU A 736 8.10 28.75 29.87
C GLU A 736 6.96 28.89 28.84
N ASN A 737 7.30 29.01 27.55
CA ASN A 737 6.35 29.19 26.45
C ASN A 737 6.02 27.89 25.73
N LEU A 738 6.17 26.71 26.35
CA LEU A 738 5.90 25.40 25.75
C LEU A 738 4.50 25.28 25.12
N GLY A 739 3.53 26.02 25.68
CA GLY A 739 2.15 26.11 25.21
C GLY A 739 1.98 26.77 23.84
N ASP A 740 3.02 27.41 23.29
CA ASP A 740 2.96 28.03 21.97
C ASP A 740 3.15 27.01 20.82
N ILE A 741 3.45 25.74 21.14
CA ILE A 741 3.52 24.63 20.17
C ILE A 741 2.09 24.13 19.85
N GLU A 742 1.34 24.87 19.05
CA GLU A 742 -0.10 24.65 18.82
C GLU A 742 -0.44 23.23 18.30
N SER A 743 0.45 22.59 17.55
CA SER A 743 0.22 21.27 16.91
C SER A 743 0.51 20.07 17.83
N LEU A 744 0.98 20.30 19.07
CA LEU A 744 1.43 19.22 19.96
C LEU A 744 0.25 18.31 20.37
N ASN A 745 0.33 17.03 19.99
CA ASN A 745 -0.66 16.00 20.32
C ASN A 745 -0.26 15.17 21.54
N LYS A 746 1.04 14.99 21.73
CA LYS A 746 1.61 14.10 22.73
C LYS A 746 2.80 14.75 23.41
N LEU A 747 2.74 14.85 24.73
CA LEU A 747 3.83 15.30 25.58
C LEU A 747 4.11 14.25 26.63
N ARG A 748 5.33 13.72 26.62
CA ARG A 748 5.81 12.80 27.66
C ARG A 748 7.06 13.36 28.30
N VAL A 749 7.01 13.60 29.61
CA VAL A 749 8.13 14.01 30.44
C VAL A 749 8.14 13.10 31.64
N THR A 750 9.02 12.12 31.66
CA THR A 750 9.00 11.11 32.71
C THR A 750 10.40 10.82 33.24
N CYS A 751 10.50 10.49 34.52
CA CYS A 751 11.76 10.21 35.21
C CYS A 751 12.78 11.36 35.08
N THR A 752 12.34 12.60 35.33
CA THR A 752 13.15 13.82 35.24
C THR A 752 13.22 14.54 36.60
N LYS A 753 14.13 15.53 36.70
CA LYS A 753 14.26 16.41 37.90
C LYS A 753 13.46 17.71 37.79
N ILE A 754 12.50 17.83 36.88
CA ILE A 754 11.69 19.04 36.75
C ILE A 754 10.95 19.33 38.07
N ARG A 755 10.95 20.62 38.47
CA ARG A 755 10.25 21.09 39.65
C ARG A 755 8.90 21.70 39.36
N ASP A 756 8.75 22.25 38.15
CA ASP A 756 7.53 22.92 37.70
C ASP A 756 7.16 22.49 36.30
N VAL A 757 5.88 22.52 35.99
CA VAL A 757 5.34 22.45 34.62
C VAL A 757 4.83 23.85 34.28
N PRO A 758 5.31 24.45 33.16
CA PRO A 758 4.92 25.83 32.84
C PRO A 758 3.41 25.94 32.62
N SER A 759 2.80 27.02 33.17
CA SER A 759 1.35 27.24 33.04
C SER A 759 0.89 27.37 31.58
N SER A 760 1.78 27.77 30.68
CA SER A 760 1.52 27.85 29.23
C SER A 760 1.04 26.55 28.64
N ILE A 761 1.38 25.37 29.21
CA ILE A 761 0.96 24.05 28.70
C ILE A 761 -0.58 23.97 28.56
N CYS A 762 -1.33 24.69 29.38
CA CYS A 762 -2.78 24.75 29.33
C CYS A 762 -3.34 25.37 28.03
N LYS A 763 -2.50 26.02 27.23
CA LYS A 763 -2.87 26.56 25.90
C LYS A 763 -2.86 25.51 24.79
N LEU A 764 -2.34 24.30 25.01
CA LEU A 764 -2.19 23.25 24.01
C LEU A 764 -3.55 22.60 23.69
N LYS A 765 -4.36 23.24 22.84
CA LYS A 765 -5.73 22.81 22.51
C LYS A 765 -5.83 21.43 21.82
N HIS A 766 -4.75 20.99 21.14
CA HIS A 766 -4.72 19.72 20.42
C HIS A 766 -4.06 18.57 21.20
N LEU A 767 -3.61 18.82 22.44
CA LEU A 767 -2.93 17.81 23.25
C LEU A 767 -3.88 16.67 23.63
N LYS A 768 -3.58 15.44 23.19
CA LYS A 768 -4.35 14.22 23.47
C LYS A 768 -3.75 13.39 24.59
N GLU A 769 -2.44 13.38 24.72
CA GLU A 769 -1.71 12.60 25.71
C GLU A 769 -0.73 13.49 26.48
N LEU A 770 -0.85 13.49 27.82
CA LEU A 770 0.09 14.11 28.75
C LEU A 770 0.57 13.06 29.74
N GLU A 771 1.88 12.84 29.81
CA GLU A 771 2.50 11.97 30.80
C GLU A 771 3.61 12.68 31.56
N LEU A 772 3.45 12.74 32.89
CA LEU A 772 4.40 13.36 33.84
C LEU A 772 4.77 12.36 34.95
N SER A 773 5.03 11.11 34.59
CA SER A 773 5.24 10.01 35.53
C SER A 773 6.66 10.03 36.10
N LYS A 774 6.82 9.67 37.39
CA LYS A 774 8.12 9.54 38.09
C LYS A 774 8.99 10.80 38.08
N CYS A 775 8.40 11.98 37.90
CA CYS A 775 9.09 13.25 38.14
C CYS A 775 9.07 13.55 39.65
N PHE A 776 10.04 13.01 40.40
CA PHE A 776 10.02 12.97 41.84
C PHE A 776 10.18 14.35 42.49
N GLU A 777 10.77 15.31 41.76
CA GLU A 777 11.00 16.68 42.24
C GLU A 777 9.84 17.63 41.92
N LEU A 778 8.86 17.20 41.12
CA LEU A 778 7.73 18.03 40.68
C LEU A 778 6.85 18.42 41.88
N GLU A 779 6.73 19.74 42.12
CA GLU A 779 6.06 20.30 43.29
C GLU A 779 4.62 20.71 42.98
N LYS A 780 4.35 21.19 41.80
CA LYS A 780 3.03 21.73 41.40
C LYS A 780 2.63 21.32 39.99
N LEU A 781 1.33 21.18 39.75
CA LEU A 781 0.71 21.11 38.44
C LEU A 781 0.03 22.44 38.15
N PRO A 782 -0.07 22.86 36.86
CA PRO A 782 -0.77 24.08 36.49
C PRO A 782 -2.23 24.05 36.92
N GLU A 783 -2.71 25.14 37.57
CA GLU A 783 -4.07 25.22 38.08
C GLU A 783 -5.14 25.06 36.99
N ASN A 784 -4.85 25.53 35.79
CA ASN A 784 -5.76 25.48 34.62
C ASN A 784 -5.60 24.23 33.73
N LEU A 785 -5.11 23.13 34.29
CA LEU A 785 -4.89 21.89 33.51
C LEU A 785 -6.19 21.37 32.83
N GLY A 786 -7.34 21.72 33.42
CA GLY A 786 -8.67 21.40 32.84
C GLY A 786 -9.02 22.12 31.55
N ASP A 787 -8.23 23.11 31.11
CA ASP A 787 -8.44 23.81 29.83
C ASP A 787 -7.88 23.06 28.62
N LEU A 788 -7.26 21.86 28.81
CA LEU A 788 -6.81 20.95 27.78
C LEU A 788 -7.99 20.16 27.19
N GLU A 789 -8.84 20.81 26.40
CA GLU A 789 -10.13 20.29 25.92
C GLU A 789 -10.04 18.94 25.19
N CYS A 790 -8.95 18.67 24.45
CA CYS A 790 -8.76 17.46 23.66
C CYS A 790 -8.04 16.32 24.41
N LEU A 791 -7.75 16.48 25.70
CA LEU A 791 -6.96 15.51 26.45
C LEU A 791 -7.75 14.20 26.69
N ILE A 792 -7.20 13.10 26.17
CA ILE A 792 -7.78 11.75 26.27
C ILE A 792 -7.05 10.92 27.34
N ARG A 793 -5.73 11.10 27.45
CA ARG A 793 -4.88 10.32 28.37
C ARG A 793 -4.04 11.24 29.23
N LEU A 794 -4.16 11.10 30.55
CA LEU A 794 -3.34 11.78 31.54
C LEU A 794 -2.68 10.73 32.45
N ARG A 795 -1.33 10.72 32.51
CA ARG A 795 -0.56 9.82 33.38
C ARG A 795 0.28 10.61 34.38
N LEU A 796 0.02 10.42 35.68
CA LEU A 796 0.67 11.12 36.79
C LEU A 796 1.22 10.11 37.81
N LYS A 797 1.84 9.01 37.37
CA LYS A 797 2.30 7.95 38.28
C LYS A 797 3.62 8.33 38.96
N GLY A 798 3.71 8.12 40.25
CA GLY A 798 4.96 8.22 41.01
C GLY A 798 5.42 9.65 41.31
N LEU A 799 4.54 10.63 41.33
CA LEU A 799 4.82 11.99 41.74
C LEU A 799 4.83 12.06 43.32
N ARG A 800 6.00 12.28 43.93
CA ARG A 800 6.17 12.16 45.39
C ARG A 800 5.81 13.44 46.14
N LYS A 801 6.05 14.60 45.54
CA LYS A 801 5.85 15.91 46.19
C LYS A 801 4.46 16.49 45.94
N ILE A 802 3.75 16.05 44.89
CA ILE A 802 2.39 16.50 44.60
C ILE A 802 1.40 15.81 45.55
N ARG A 803 0.70 16.61 46.35
CA ARG A 803 -0.33 16.13 47.28
C ARG A 803 -1.73 16.18 46.68
N ASP A 804 -2.01 17.23 45.89
CA ASP A 804 -3.32 17.46 45.29
C ASP A 804 -3.20 17.77 43.79
N VAL A 805 -4.17 17.32 43.04
CA VAL A 805 -4.33 17.64 41.62
C VAL A 805 -5.31 18.80 41.49
N PRO A 806 -5.05 19.78 40.60
CA PRO A 806 -5.93 20.95 40.45
C PRO A 806 -7.38 20.54 40.18
N SER A 807 -8.32 21.20 40.82
CA SER A 807 -9.77 20.94 40.66
C SER A 807 -10.27 21.14 39.25
N SER A 808 -9.57 21.93 38.43
CA SER A 808 -9.88 22.15 37.01
C SER A 808 -9.89 20.87 36.17
N ILE A 809 -9.19 19.83 36.61
CA ILE A 809 -9.15 18.53 35.91
C ILE A 809 -10.54 17.91 35.72
N CYS A 810 -11.50 18.25 36.60
CA CYS A 810 -12.89 17.80 36.49
C CYS A 810 -13.61 18.35 35.25
N LYS A 811 -13.05 19.36 34.56
CA LYS A 811 -13.60 19.91 33.30
C LYS A 811 -13.29 19.05 32.09
N LEU A 812 -12.35 18.11 32.19
CA LEU A 812 -11.91 17.26 31.05
C LEU A 812 -12.96 16.21 30.68
N LYS A 813 -13.76 16.47 29.63
CA LYS A 813 -14.91 15.65 29.19
C LYS A 813 -14.51 14.33 28.53
N HIS A 814 -13.33 14.26 27.91
CA HIS A 814 -12.88 13.12 27.09
C HIS A 814 -11.81 12.26 27.78
N LEU A 815 -11.53 12.50 29.03
CA LEU A 815 -10.46 11.82 29.77
C LEU A 815 -10.82 10.35 30.02
N CYS A 816 -9.97 9.43 29.51
CA CYS A 816 -10.05 8.01 29.84
C CYS A 816 -9.43 7.76 31.22
N TRP A 817 -10.25 7.57 32.25
CA TRP A 817 -9.88 7.48 33.69
C TRP A 817 -9.06 6.23 34.05
N LYS A 818 -8.60 5.42 33.10
CA LYS A 818 -7.94 4.14 33.40
C LYS A 818 -6.53 4.24 34.04
N ILE A 819 -5.96 5.44 34.26
CA ILE A 819 -4.53 5.53 34.63
C ILE A 819 -4.25 6.61 35.68
N LEU A 820 -4.99 6.62 36.79
CA LEU A 820 -4.56 7.24 38.06
C LEU A 820 -4.10 6.11 38.98
N MET A 821 -2.83 5.73 38.90
CA MET A 821 -2.24 4.79 39.86
C MET A 821 -1.32 5.53 40.83
N GLY A 822 -1.83 5.73 42.01
CA GLY A 822 -1.15 6.31 43.17
C GLY A 822 -2.17 7.05 44.01
N ARG A 823 -1.98 7.14 45.35
CA ARG A 823 -2.85 7.91 46.28
C ARG A 823 -2.77 9.40 45.91
N VAL A 824 -3.62 9.83 44.98
CA VAL A 824 -3.76 11.25 44.59
C VAL A 824 -5.14 11.72 45.04
N ARG A 825 -5.20 12.85 45.74
CA ARG A 825 -6.45 13.46 46.21
C ARG A 825 -6.85 14.59 45.27
N VAL A 826 -8.13 14.74 45.02
CA VAL A 826 -8.72 15.96 44.41
C VAL A 826 -9.63 16.55 45.46
N ASN A 827 -9.33 17.77 45.90
CA ASN A 827 -10.06 18.46 46.99
C ASN A 827 -10.23 17.60 48.27
N GLY A 828 -9.20 16.83 48.65
CA GLY A 828 -9.24 16.01 49.89
C GLY A 828 -9.98 14.68 49.77
N LEU A 829 -10.60 14.38 48.63
CA LEU A 829 -11.27 13.11 48.39
C LEU A 829 -10.34 12.14 47.61
N GLU A 830 -10.13 10.93 48.15
CA GLU A 830 -9.41 9.87 47.44
C GLU A 830 -10.23 9.42 46.20
N LEU A 831 -9.66 9.61 45.00
CA LEU A 831 -10.20 9.02 43.79
C LEU A 831 -9.85 7.51 43.75
N ASN A 832 -10.65 6.73 44.49
CA ASN A 832 -10.63 5.28 44.40
C ASN A 832 -11.45 4.85 43.20
N ARG A 833 -10.77 4.22 42.23
CA ARG A 833 -11.31 3.36 41.17
C ARG A 833 -12.78 3.61 40.78
N VAL A 834 -13.01 4.25 39.67
CA VAL A 834 -14.22 3.96 38.89
C VAL A 834 -13.75 3.16 37.66
N ARG A 835 -14.34 1.96 37.53
CA ARG A 835 -14.13 0.96 36.44
C ARG A 835 -14.40 1.49 35.07
#